data_8390b7ce3f9457c51a4cad8418c62254
#
_entry.id   8390b7ce3f9457c51a4cad8418c62254
#
_cell.length_a   1.000
_cell.length_b   1.000
_cell.length_c   1.000
_cell.angle_alpha   90.00
_cell.angle_beta   90.00
_cell.angle_gamma   90.00
#
_symmetry.space_group_name_H-M   'P 1'
#
loop_
_entity.id
_entity.type
_entity.pdbx_description
1 polymer ?
#
loop_
_entity_poly.entity_id
_entity_poly.type
_entity_poly.pdbx_seq_one_letter_code
_entity_poly.pdbx_strand_id
1 'polypeptide(L)'
;MKKIALSLLAAAALALALAACGKTVPSSGEALLTSADDLNAVAENAYAEAETLAYLEGDARSYIELSDDTTGEPRYIKAQYPRLKKKADGSYILFFQYATYGPHIYYAHSKDLVHWEAPEVLYNAELYRYKDERLPNGAGVTYFVNCDAVVLQNGDILAVTSYRNKEKYRDYPELAGIYLRRSTDGGRTWSTETSIYKGVNWEPSIIELSSGEIQIFFSQVSPGIARWGLKEDRNSTGTAMISSTDGGYTWTPNVTEAPWQAKIAFQQYVLDVEGSPSFTDQMSVVTELYDGSLAAVCESKDADKKFHISIIYSDAAWSDAPDYDKTGPADRQSNLFVGAAPYIRKMPSGEVIIGYGRSNDYCLRVADGSARNIGEPILAFGKSGYWGSIEVTGANRLTAVYPAISSQDGNAILIENFYLNHAIPAADRAVCTDGKNSDDWAGVTDAHFIGSASQAQATFRYAKDKNTLYLLIERRDDSLTAHDRTAVYLADTAGKAYRLVVDAAGEVTMESGIGAAFAAAEGKFTAASTVLTEGIVTEIAVDLASIGLENRGSLKVNYVLYNADGDADALTRDSIDAADLYDANTWLDVTFASGEKPPLADGAPASVVDAKPPVRENAPQTFFDFADKTLVGTVFDGANGLAVTAEDGYAALRITDNYDPYVSLVLGETDADANKQMLICYRNHGESSRLGLYYCAGDDEAYAYTAAHLTMGALATDGEWHVALVDFSAADGFFGKLKTLRIDPYDGLQAKVGDGIDIAWIAFVPADDTALDYVQ
;
A
#
# COMPACT_ATOMS: atom_id res chain seq x y z
N MET A 1 -3.96 -45.24 23.24
CA MET A 1 -2.59 -44.96 22.75
C MET A 1 -2.50 -44.91 21.20
N LYS A 2 -3.22 -45.72 20.41
CA LYS A 2 -3.15 -45.64 18.93
C LYS A 2 -3.85 -44.42 18.29
N LYS A 3 -4.81 -43.78 18.96
CA LYS A 3 -5.50 -42.61 18.42
C LYS A 3 -4.75 -41.29 18.66
N ILE A 4 -3.88 -41.23 19.69
CA ILE A 4 -3.04 -40.03 19.98
C ILE A 4 -1.81 -40.01 19.07
N ALA A 5 -1.30 -41.18 18.65
CA ALA A 5 -0.19 -41.26 17.71
C ALA A 5 -0.57 -40.87 16.27
N LEU A 6 -1.86 -41.02 15.89
CA LEU A 6 -2.32 -40.66 14.54
C LEU A 6 -2.56 -39.14 14.42
N SER A 7 -3.00 -38.49 15.50
CA SER A 7 -3.19 -37.03 15.51
C SER A 7 -1.87 -36.27 15.55
N LEU A 8 -0.84 -36.80 16.21
CA LEU A 8 0.50 -36.20 16.19
C LEU A 8 1.23 -36.41 14.85
N LEU A 9 0.97 -37.50 14.14
CA LEU A 9 1.50 -37.71 12.79
C LEU A 9 0.80 -36.84 11.75
N ALA A 10 -0.49 -36.54 11.91
CA ALA A 10 -1.23 -35.67 11.03
C ALA A 10 -0.81 -34.19 11.22
N ALA A 11 -0.57 -33.78 12.46
CA ALA A 11 -0.05 -32.45 12.75
C ALA A 11 1.39 -32.24 12.26
N ALA A 12 2.24 -33.27 12.37
CA ALA A 12 3.59 -33.23 11.84
C ALA A 12 3.65 -33.27 10.30
N ALA A 13 2.70 -33.95 9.66
CA ALA A 13 2.58 -33.98 8.20
C ALA A 13 2.01 -32.65 7.64
N LEU A 14 1.15 -31.97 8.39
CA LEU A 14 0.66 -30.64 8.03
C LEU A 14 1.75 -29.56 8.20
N ALA A 15 2.56 -29.65 9.26
CA ALA A 15 3.71 -28.78 9.45
C ALA A 15 4.83 -28.99 8.41
N LEU A 16 4.99 -30.21 7.88
CA LEU A 16 5.95 -30.52 6.82
C LEU A 16 5.41 -30.16 5.41
N ALA A 17 4.11 -30.10 5.23
CA ALA A 17 3.52 -29.65 3.95
C ALA A 17 3.53 -28.11 3.81
N LEU A 18 3.51 -27.37 4.93
CA LEU A 18 3.67 -25.92 4.95
C LEU A 18 5.13 -25.46 4.80
N ALA A 19 6.09 -26.35 5.04
CA ALA A 19 7.52 -26.06 4.85
C ALA A 19 8.02 -26.29 3.41
N ALA A 20 7.16 -26.72 2.49
CA ALA A 20 7.55 -27.04 1.10
C ALA A 20 7.15 -25.96 0.07
N CYS A 21 6.45 -24.90 0.48
CA CYS A 21 6.21 -23.68 -0.32
C CYS A 21 6.98 -22.53 0.31
N GLY A 22 8.20 -22.34 -0.15
CA GLY A 22 9.13 -21.39 0.44
C GLY A 22 8.86 -19.94 0.09
N LYS A 23 7.81 -19.37 0.66
CA LYS A 23 7.73 -17.94 0.97
C LYS A 23 7.07 -17.83 2.35
N THR A 24 7.86 -17.60 3.35
CA THR A 24 7.36 -17.26 4.68
C THR A 24 6.67 -15.89 4.59
N VAL A 25 5.45 -15.84 5.04
CA VAL A 25 4.82 -14.57 5.41
C VAL A 25 5.79 -13.87 6.37
N PRO A 26 6.12 -12.59 6.17
CA PRO A 26 7.03 -11.90 7.06
C PRO A 26 6.56 -12.00 8.51
N SER A 27 7.43 -12.41 9.40
CA SER A 27 7.12 -12.62 10.81
C SER A 27 6.91 -11.31 11.59
N SER A 28 7.04 -10.16 10.94
CA SER A 28 6.71 -8.87 11.56
C SER A 28 5.24 -8.67 11.80
N GLY A 29 4.47 -9.54 11.27
CA GLY A 29 3.05 -9.51 11.47
C GLY A 29 2.57 -10.56 12.42
N GLU A 30 3.39 -10.86 13.34
CA GLU A 30 3.03 -11.78 14.30
C GLU A 30 1.66 -11.61 14.79
N ALA A 31 0.98 -12.62 14.82
CA ALA A 31 -0.33 -12.68 15.37
C ALA A 31 -1.30 -11.70 14.75
N LEU A 32 -1.01 -11.35 13.59
CA LEU A 32 -1.93 -10.65 12.82
C LEU A 32 -3.21 -11.40 12.87
N LEU A 33 -4.19 -10.76 13.34
CA LEU A 33 -5.60 -11.01 13.11
C LEU A 33 -5.90 -12.41 12.53
N THR A 34 -5.35 -13.43 13.17
CA THR A 34 -5.45 -14.82 12.72
C THR A 34 -6.66 -15.54 13.34
N SER A 35 -7.27 -14.92 14.36
CA SER A 35 -8.48 -15.40 15.01
C SER A 35 -9.69 -14.53 14.69
N ALA A 36 -10.89 -15.05 14.89
CA ALA A 36 -12.11 -14.27 14.77
C ALA A 36 -12.21 -13.19 15.86
N ASP A 37 -11.61 -13.44 17.02
CA ASP A 37 -11.59 -12.48 18.13
C ASP A 37 -10.68 -11.29 17.82
N ASP A 38 -9.53 -11.51 17.20
CA ASP A 38 -8.64 -10.43 16.74
C ASP A 38 -9.32 -9.56 15.67
N LEU A 39 -10.05 -10.17 14.74
CA LEU A 39 -10.80 -9.46 13.73
C LEU A 39 -11.95 -8.64 14.35
N ASN A 40 -12.59 -9.14 15.40
CA ASN A 40 -13.64 -8.44 16.12
C ASN A 40 -13.08 -7.28 16.95
N ALA A 41 -11.92 -7.42 17.53
CA ALA A 41 -11.23 -6.34 18.23
C ALA A 41 -10.99 -5.13 17.32
N VAL A 42 -10.53 -5.37 16.10
CA VAL A 42 -10.42 -4.32 15.08
C VAL A 42 -11.78 -3.70 14.77
N ALA A 43 -12.86 -4.50 14.73
CA ALA A 43 -14.20 -4.02 14.44
C ALA A 43 -14.70 -3.00 15.47
N GLU A 44 -14.43 -3.21 16.73
CA GLU A 44 -14.82 -2.28 17.80
C GLU A 44 -14.05 -0.96 17.72
N ASN A 45 -12.78 -1.01 17.33
CA ASN A 45 -11.90 0.14 17.30
C ASN A 45 -11.80 0.82 15.92
N ALA A 46 -12.42 0.27 14.90
CA ALA A 46 -12.21 0.73 13.52
C ALA A 46 -13.05 1.95 13.12
N TYR A 47 -14.01 2.37 13.93
CA TYR A 47 -14.84 3.53 13.64
C TYR A 47 -14.18 4.79 14.18
N ALA A 48 -13.17 5.27 13.47
CA ALA A 48 -12.42 6.45 13.86
C ALA A 48 -12.53 7.56 12.84
N GLU A 49 -12.67 8.76 13.32
CA GLU A 49 -12.51 10.00 12.56
C GLU A 49 -11.19 10.67 12.95
N ALA A 50 -10.15 9.91 12.99
CA ALA A 50 -8.97 10.24 13.74
C ALA A 50 -8.24 11.50 13.32
N GLU A 51 -8.11 11.73 12.04
CA GLU A 51 -7.41 12.92 11.55
C GLU A 51 -8.08 14.21 11.90
N THR A 52 -9.34 14.10 12.12
CA THR A 52 -10.14 15.25 12.34
C THR A 52 -10.35 15.56 13.76
N LEU A 53 -9.89 14.67 14.57
CA LEU A 53 -9.93 14.96 15.93
C LEU A 53 -9.24 16.16 16.30
N ALA A 54 -8.26 16.38 15.66
CA ALA A 54 -7.57 17.61 15.84
C ALA A 54 -8.39 18.80 15.56
N TYR A 55 -9.48 18.51 15.10
CA TYR A 55 -10.31 19.23 15.20
C TYR A 55 -10.42 20.10 15.98
N LEU A 56 -9.85 20.08 15.94
CA LEU A 56 -9.29 21.26 16.15
C LEU A 56 -10.13 22.30 15.55
N GLU A 57 -10.68 22.05 14.47
CA GLU A 57 -11.40 22.99 13.66
C GLU A 57 -12.80 22.54 13.26
N GLY A 58 -13.27 21.47 13.84
CA GLY A 58 -14.71 21.23 13.91
C GLY A 58 -15.31 20.06 13.23
N ASP A 59 -15.06 19.73 12.03
CA ASP A 59 -15.79 18.63 11.38
C ASP A 59 -14.97 17.35 11.27
N ALA A 60 -15.61 16.30 11.73
CA ALA A 60 -15.01 14.98 11.80
C ALA A 60 -14.95 14.27 10.44
N ARG A 61 -15.48 14.85 9.38
CA ARG A 61 -15.53 14.25 8.05
C ARG A 61 -15.07 15.22 6.99
N SER A 62 -14.13 14.81 6.16
CA SER A 62 -13.79 15.53 4.96
C SER A 62 -14.82 15.26 3.88
N TYR A 63 -15.19 16.27 3.14
CA TYR A 63 -16.01 16.09 1.95
C TYR A 63 -15.58 17.08 0.88
N ILE A 64 -15.85 16.74 -0.36
CA ILE A 64 -15.59 17.60 -1.52
C ILE A 64 -16.90 18.24 -1.92
N GLU A 65 -16.98 19.55 -1.77
CA GLU A 65 -18.04 20.36 -2.33
C GLU A 65 -17.63 20.84 -3.73
N LEU A 66 -18.57 20.74 -4.65
CA LEU A 66 -18.36 21.19 -6.02
C LEU A 66 -19.16 22.45 -6.28
N SER A 67 -18.53 23.48 -6.85
CA SER A 67 -19.18 24.72 -7.23
C SER A 67 -19.65 24.71 -8.68
N ASP A 68 -20.69 25.50 -8.98
CA ASP A 68 -21.08 25.77 -10.34
C ASP A 68 -20.14 26.83 -10.96
N ASP A 69 -19.40 26.44 -11.97
CA ASP A 69 -18.45 27.30 -12.68
C ASP A 69 -19.10 28.52 -13.32
N THR A 70 -20.42 28.52 -13.52
CA THR A 70 -21.13 29.60 -14.20
C THR A 70 -21.74 30.64 -13.25
N THR A 71 -22.07 30.23 -12.02
CA THR A 71 -22.78 31.12 -11.06
C THR A 71 -22.00 31.35 -9.78
N GLY A 72 -20.96 30.54 -9.51
CA GLY A 72 -20.23 30.56 -8.24
C GLY A 72 -21.03 30.01 -7.04
N GLU A 73 -22.27 29.60 -7.27
CA GLU A 73 -23.11 28.99 -6.26
C GLU A 73 -22.70 27.51 -6.08
N PRO A 74 -22.76 26.95 -4.87
CA PRO A 74 -22.53 25.54 -4.64
C PRO A 74 -23.47 24.71 -5.53
N ARG A 75 -22.92 24.06 -6.52
CA ARG A 75 -23.68 23.08 -7.29
C ARG A 75 -23.46 21.72 -6.64
N TYR A 76 -24.51 21.20 -6.10
CA TYR A 76 -24.56 19.83 -5.61
C TYR A 76 -24.41 18.85 -6.77
N ILE A 77 -23.20 18.67 -7.22
CA ILE A 77 -22.87 17.62 -8.17
C ILE A 77 -23.03 16.32 -7.40
N LYS A 78 -23.85 15.41 -7.93
CA LYS A 78 -24.00 14.06 -7.39
C LYS A 78 -22.71 13.27 -7.57
N ALA A 79 -21.69 13.61 -6.78
CA ALA A 79 -20.43 12.90 -6.80
C ALA A 79 -20.67 11.44 -6.41
N GLN A 80 -20.28 10.52 -7.28
CA GLN A 80 -20.46 9.09 -7.09
C GLN A 80 -19.24 8.33 -7.57
N TYR A 81 -19.14 7.05 -7.18
CA TYR A 81 -18.08 6.16 -7.61
C TYR A 81 -16.68 6.69 -7.25
N PRO A 82 -16.43 7.10 -5.99
CA PRO A 82 -15.14 7.63 -5.60
C PRO A 82 -14.06 6.55 -5.65
N ARG A 83 -12.85 6.95 -6.08
CA ARG A 83 -11.65 6.10 -6.15
C ARG A 83 -10.46 6.90 -5.64
N LEU A 84 -10.09 6.66 -4.39
CA LEU A 84 -8.93 7.28 -3.75
C LEU A 84 -7.66 6.53 -4.15
N LYS A 85 -6.57 7.28 -4.38
CA LYS A 85 -5.22 6.72 -4.58
C LYS A 85 -4.20 7.55 -3.80
N LYS A 86 -3.29 6.85 -3.11
CA LYS A 86 -2.09 7.45 -2.54
C LYS A 86 -1.03 7.59 -3.63
N LYS A 87 -0.45 8.77 -3.77
CA LYS A 87 0.62 9.02 -4.75
C LYS A 87 2.00 8.68 -4.18
N ALA A 88 2.99 8.60 -5.05
CA ALA A 88 4.37 8.31 -4.67
C ALA A 88 4.97 9.38 -3.72
N ASP A 89 4.54 10.62 -3.82
CA ASP A 89 4.94 11.73 -2.93
C ASP A 89 4.20 11.74 -1.57
N GLY A 90 3.39 10.72 -1.29
CA GLY A 90 2.59 10.60 -0.07
C GLY A 90 1.28 11.40 -0.08
N SER A 91 1.06 12.27 -1.04
CA SER A 91 -0.21 12.98 -1.19
C SER A 91 -1.27 12.12 -1.91
N TYR A 92 -2.46 12.64 -2.10
CA TYR A 92 -3.61 11.86 -2.53
C TYR A 92 -4.25 12.46 -3.78
N ILE A 93 -4.89 11.60 -4.58
CA ILE A 93 -5.75 11.96 -5.68
C ILE A 93 -7.05 11.14 -5.59
N LEU A 94 -8.18 11.81 -5.72
CA LEU A 94 -9.50 11.19 -5.68
C LEU A 94 -10.19 11.39 -7.01
N PHE A 95 -10.58 10.30 -7.66
CA PHE A 95 -11.41 10.31 -8.85
C PHE A 95 -12.87 10.06 -8.50
N PHE A 96 -13.80 10.68 -9.21
CA PHE A 96 -15.22 10.44 -9.04
C PHE A 96 -16.00 10.83 -10.30
N GLN A 97 -17.21 10.29 -10.43
CA GLN A 97 -18.09 10.59 -11.55
C GLN A 97 -19.22 11.53 -11.13
N TYR A 98 -19.74 12.28 -12.12
CA TYR A 98 -20.94 13.06 -11.95
C TYR A 98 -22.18 12.17 -12.08
N ALA A 99 -22.99 12.07 -11.04
CA ALA A 99 -24.21 11.30 -10.98
C ALA A 99 -24.06 9.80 -11.37
N THR A 100 -25.14 9.04 -11.25
CA THR A 100 -25.17 7.59 -11.45
C THR A 100 -24.76 7.14 -12.85
N TYR A 101 -24.97 7.97 -13.86
CA TYR A 101 -24.77 7.60 -15.28
C TYR A 101 -23.87 8.56 -16.05
N GLY A 102 -22.96 9.26 -15.37
CA GLY A 102 -22.07 10.24 -15.98
C GLY A 102 -22.80 11.54 -16.32
N PRO A 103 -22.27 12.55 -16.97
CA PRO A 103 -21.44 12.41 -18.16
C PRO A 103 -19.96 12.70 -17.98
N HIS A 104 -19.50 13.11 -16.82
CA HIS A 104 -18.14 13.58 -16.61
C HIS A 104 -17.43 12.77 -15.55
N ILE A 105 -16.10 12.71 -15.66
CA ILE A 105 -15.20 12.23 -14.62
C ILE A 105 -14.39 13.43 -14.11
N TYR A 106 -14.31 13.55 -12.81
CA TYR A 106 -13.54 14.54 -12.07
C TYR A 106 -12.42 13.90 -11.28
N TYR A 107 -11.44 14.72 -10.90
CA TYR A 107 -10.43 14.39 -9.90
C TYR A 107 -10.13 15.59 -9.01
N ALA A 108 -9.64 15.32 -7.82
CA ALA A 108 -9.21 16.35 -6.86
C ALA A 108 -7.96 15.86 -6.12
N HIS A 109 -7.14 16.81 -5.65
CA HIS A 109 -5.91 16.53 -4.91
C HIS A 109 -6.05 16.92 -3.44
N SER A 110 -5.37 16.16 -2.58
CA SER A 110 -5.19 16.49 -1.17
C SER A 110 -3.79 16.07 -0.70
N LYS A 111 -3.26 16.77 0.30
CA LYS A 111 -2.03 16.39 0.99
C LYS A 111 -2.29 15.58 2.27
N ASP A 112 -3.46 15.71 2.84
CA ASP A 112 -3.78 15.26 4.21
C ASP A 112 -5.11 14.52 4.35
N LEU A 113 -5.88 14.37 3.25
CA LEU A 113 -7.25 13.81 3.20
C LEU A 113 -8.33 14.72 3.83
N VAL A 114 -7.95 15.85 4.41
CA VAL A 114 -8.84 16.83 5.04
C VAL A 114 -9.08 18.03 4.13
N HIS A 115 -7.99 18.58 3.59
CA HIS A 115 -8.04 19.76 2.74
C HIS A 115 -7.90 19.36 1.27
N TRP A 116 -8.91 19.69 0.47
CA TRP A 116 -8.99 19.30 -0.93
C TRP A 116 -8.90 20.51 -1.85
N GLU A 117 -8.12 20.38 -2.91
CA GLU A 117 -8.11 21.34 -4.00
C GLU A 117 -9.44 21.27 -4.76
N ALA A 118 -9.80 22.35 -5.46
CA ALA A 118 -10.99 22.37 -6.30
C ALA A 118 -10.93 21.23 -7.34
N PRO A 119 -12.03 20.47 -7.52
CA PRO A 119 -12.05 19.40 -8.49
C PRO A 119 -11.84 19.86 -9.92
N GLU A 120 -11.07 19.11 -10.67
CA GLU A 120 -10.81 19.29 -12.09
C GLU A 120 -11.50 18.21 -12.92
N VAL A 121 -11.75 18.51 -14.20
CA VAL A 121 -12.43 17.59 -15.12
C VAL A 121 -11.40 16.72 -15.85
N LEU A 122 -11.44 15.40 -15.64
CA LEU A 122 -10.64 14.45 -16.41
C LEU A 122 -11.26 14.15 -17.78
N TYR A 123 -12.58 13.92 -17.82
CA TYR A 123 -13.35 13.70 -19.04
C TYR A 123 -14.62 14.56 -19.04
N ASN A 124 -14.78 15.37 -20.07
CA ASN A 124 -15.96 16.20 -20.30
C ASN A 124 -16.75 15.72 -21.50
N ALA A 125 -17.92 15.13 -21.30
CA ALA A 125 -18.75 14.58 -22.36
C ALA A 125 -19.17 15.62 -23.44
N GLU A 126 -19.24 16.91 -23.08
CA GLU A 126 -19.58 17.96 -24.04
C GLU A 126 -18.56 18.09 -25.17
N LEU A 127 -17.33 17.66 -24.96
CA LEU A 127 -16.27 17.62 -25.96
C LEU A 127 -16.35 16.39 -26.89
N TYR A 128 -17.18 15.40 -26.55
CA TYR A 128 -17.28 14.11 -27.25
C TYR A 128 -18.64 13.93 -27.93
N ARG A 129 -19.08 14.96 -28.61
CA ARG A 129 -20.26 14.94 -29.47
C ARG A 129 -19.88 14.48 -30.88
N TYR A 130 -20.69 13.62 -31.48
CA TYR A 130 -20.42 13.07 -32.80
C TYR A 130 -21.71 12.89 -33.62
N LYS A 131 -21.55 12.72 -34.93
CA LYS A 131 -22.66 12.41 -35.87
C LYS A 131 -22.67 10.93 -36.14
N ASP A 132 -23.84 10.30 -36.05
CA ASP A 132 -24.07 8.91 -36.41
C ASP A 132 -25.55 8.74 -36.80
N GLU A 133 -25.80 8.39 -38.05
CA GLU A 133 -27.16 8.29 -38.59
C GLU A 133 -27.99 7.15 -37.97
N ARG A 134 -27.34 6.23 -37.28
CA ARG A 134 -27.99 5.13 -36.55
C ARG A 134 -28.62 5.60 -35.24
N LEU A 135 -28.23 6.77 -34.74
CA LEU A 135 -28.69 7.32 -33.48
C LEU A 135 -29.90 8.23 -33.65
N PRO A 136 -30.73 8.36 -32.64
CA PRO A 136 -31.83 9.33 -32.59
C PRO A 136 -31.32 10.74 -32.96
N ASN A 137 -31.97 11.39 -33.90
CA ASN A 137 -31.59 12.72 -34.41
C ASN A 137 -30.22 12.77 -35.13
N GLY A 138 -29.62 11.64 -35.52
CA GLY A 138 -28.36 11.59 -36.24
C GLY A 138 -27.15 12.11 -35.44
N ALA A 139 -27.25 12.17 -34.13
CA ALA A 139 -26.19 12.68 -33.26
C ALA A 139 -26.08 11.90 -31.95
N GLY A 140 -24.89 11.80 -31.42
CA GLY A 140 -24.56 11.12 -30.16
C GLY A 140 -23.65 11.93 -29.24
N VAL A 141 -23.66 11.56 -27.97
CA VAL A 141 -22.73 12.04 -26.96
C VAL A 141 -22.12 10.82 -26.27
N THR A 142 -20.81 10.83 -26.10
CA THR A 142 -20.12 9.84 -25.29
C THR A 142 -20.18 10.25 -23.84
N TYR A 143 -20.69 9.36 -22.99
CA TYR A 143 -20.72 9.52 -21.53
C TYR A 143 -19.58 8.70 -20.92
N PHE A 144 -19.01 9.22 -19.85
CA PHE A 144 -17.93 8.63 -19.09
C PHE A 144 -18.41 8.20 -17.72
N VAL A 145 -18.16 6.97 -17.35
CA VAL A 145 -18.64 6.36 -16.12
C VAL A 145 -17.61 5.37 -15.56
N ASN A 146 -17.69 5.08 -14.26
CA ASN A 146 -16.92 4.02 -13.63
C ASN A 146 -15.39 4.19 -13.85
N CYS A 147 -14.82 5.25 -13.32
CA CYS A 147 -13.38 5.48 -13.37
C CYS A 147 -12.67 4.67 -12.27
N ASP A 148 -11.51 4.11 -12.57
CA ASP A 148 -10.52 3.68 -11.57
C ASP A 148 -9.13 4.13 -12.02
N ALA A 149 -8.15 4.05 -11.12
CA ALA A 149 -6.79 4.44 -11.40
C ALA A 149 -5.78 3.58 -10.64
N VAL A 150 -4.54 3.58 -11.09
CA VAL A 150 -3.39 3.01 -10.38
C VAL A 150 -2.24 4.01 -10.42
N VAL A 151 -1.52 4.11 -9.32
CA VAL A 151 -0.22 4.78 -9.24
C VAL A 151 0.82 3.69 -9.44
N LEU A 152 1.57 3.79 -10.54
CA LEU A 152 2.57 2.80 -10.91
C LEU A 152 3.82 2.93 -10.02
N GLN A 153 4.62 1.88 -9.97
CA GLN A 153 5.89 1.85 -9.23
C GLN A 153 6.84 2.97 -9.66
N ASN A 154 6.76 3.43 -10.91
CA ASN A 154 7.55 4.57 -11.41
C ASN A 154 6.94 5.94 -11.09
N GLY A 155 5.82 6.00 -10.37
CA GLY A 155 5.10 7.23 -10.00
C GLY A 155 4.11 7.75 -11.04
N ASP A 156 4.05 7.20 -12.25
CA ASP A 156 3.01 7.54 -13.23
C ASP A 156 1.62 7.14 -12.71
N ILE A 157 0.60 7.87 -13.14
CA ILE A 157 -0.78 7.51 -12.82
C ILE A 157 -1.50 7.13 -14.12
N LEU A 158 -2.09 5.92 -14.11
CA LEU A 158 -2.99 5.49 -15.18
C LEU A 158 -4.44 5.59 -14.68
N ALA A 159 -5.27 6.34 -15.37
CA ALA A 159 -6.70 6.45 -15.11
C ALA A 159 -7.50 5.81 -16.25
N VAL A 160 -8.36 4.86 -15.90
CA VAL A 160 -9.22 4.13 -16.84
C VAL A 160 -10.68 4.46 -16.59
N THR A 161 -11.46 4.56 -17.66
CA THR A 161 -12.90 4.83 -17.56
C THR A 161 -13.67 4.11 -18.66
N SER A 162 -14.83 3.59 -18.29
CA SER A 162 -15.81 3.15 -19.30
C SER A 162 -16.38 4.36 -20.03
N TYR A 163 -16.43 4.26 -21.36
CA TYR A 163 -17.16 5.22 -22.17
C TYR A 163 -18.28 4.54 -22.96
N ARG A 164 -19.37 5.27 -23.23
CA ARG A 164 -20.49 4.72 -24.00
C ARG A 164 -21.41 5.79 -24.54
N ASN A 165 -22.06 5.50 -25.67
CA ASN A 165 -23.27 6.20 -26.06
C ASN A 165 -24.42 5.78 -25.13
N LYS A 166 -25.00 6.71 -24.40
CA LYS A 166 -26.00 6.41 -23.37
C LYS A 166 -27.20 5.63 -23.89
N GLU A 167 -27.68 5.93 -25.07
CA GLU A 167 -28.98 5.44 -25.55
C GLU A 167 -28.86 4.12 -26.30
N LYS A 168 -27.77 3.92 -27.06
CA LYS A 168 -27.65 2.86 -28.06
C LYS A 168 -26.43 1.97 -27.96
N TYR A 169 -25.61 2.10 -26.92
CA TYR A 169 -24.37 1.34 -26.77
C TYR A 169 -24.56 -0.20 -26.70
N ARG A 170 -25.75 -0.66 -26.28
CA ARG A 170 -26.06 -2.10 -26.30
C ARG A 170 -26.49 -2.62 -27.69
N ASP A 171 -27.08 -1.75 -28.51
CA ASP A 171 -27.45 -2.07 -29.89
C ASP A 171 -26.25 -1.94 -30.84
N TYR A 172 -25.34 -1.00 -30.52
CA TYR A 172 -24.11 -0.72 -31.27
C TYR A 172 -22.89 -0.76 -30.32
N PRO A 173 -22.35 -1.95 -30.04
CA PRO A 173 -21.30 -2.16 -29.05
C PRO A 173 -20.02 -1.39 -29.30
N GLU A 174 -19.71 -1.07 -30.56
CA GLU A 174 -18.58 -0.24 -30.94
C GLU A 174 -18.67 1.22 -30.43
N LEU A 175 -19.85 1.63 -29.94
CA LEU A 175 -20.08 2.92 -29.30
C LEU A 175 -19.81 2.88 -27.79
N ALA A 176 -19.17 1.82 -27.31
CA ALA A 176 -18.72 1.66 -25.93
C ALA A 176 -17.29 1.10 -25.88
N GLY A 177 -16.61 1.32 -24.78
CA GLY A 177 -15.26 0.81 -24.58
C GLY A 177 -14.64 1.33 -23.30
N ILE A 178 -13.32 1.23 -23.24
CA ILE A 178 -12.49 1.74 -22.14
C ILE A 178 -11.47 2.70 -22.72
N TYR A 179 -11.40 3.91 -22.15
CA TYR A 179 -10.32 4.86 -22.37
C TYR A 179 -9.33 4.85 -21.19
N LEU A 180 -8.08 5.11 -21.53
CA LEU A 180 -6.99 5.32 -20.60
C LEU A 180 -6.38 6.71 -20.82
N ARG A 181 -6.04 7.39 -19.72
CA ARG A 181 -5.15 8.56 -19.69
C ARG A 181 -4.01 8.31 -18.75
N ARG A 182 -2.84 8.87 -19.08
CA ARG A 182 -1.62 8.83 -18.27
C ARG A 182 -1.27 10.20 -17.76
N SER A 183 -0.83 10.28 -16.53
CA SER A 183 -0.13 11.41 -15.96
C SER A 183 1.27 10.98 -15.52
N THR A 184 2.28 11.81 -15.80
CA THR A 184 3.68 11.64 -15.39
C THR A 184 4.13 12.70 -14.38
N ASP A 185 3.20 13.52 -13.88
CA ASP A 185 3.43 14.65 -12.99
C ASP A 185 2.52 14.63 -11.76
N GLY A 186 2.18 13.42 -11.28
CA GLY A 186 1.36 13.22 -10.10
C GLY A 186 -0.11 13.63 -10.26
N GLY A 187 -0.65 13.57 -11.50
CA GLY A 187 -2.05 13.89 -11.80
C GLY A 187 -2.32 15.36 -12.10
N ARG A 188 -1.28 16.20 -12.30
CA ARG A 188 -1.46 17.62 -12.63
C ARG A 188 -1.80 17.85 -14.10
N THR A 189 -1.20 17.05 -14.99
CA THR A 189 -1.56 17.03 -16.41
C THR A 189 -1.79 15.62 -16.91
N TRP A 190 -2.58 15.49 -17.96
CA TRP A 190 -2.99 14.20 -18.50
C TRP A 190 -2.74 14.12 -20.01
N SER A 191 -2.32 12.95 -20.46
CA SER A 191 -2.23 12.65 -21.89
C SER A 191 -3.59 12.76 -22.58
N THR A 192 -3.59 12.78 -23.90
CA THR A 192 -4.80 12.45 -24.67
C THR A 192 -5.22 11.02 -24.33
N GLU A 193 -6.54 10.75 -24.45
CA GLU A 193 -7.06 9.42 -24.20
C GLU A 193 -6.59 8.40 -25.24
N THR A 194 -6.35 7.19 -24.78
CA THR A 194 -6.08 6.03 -25.62
C THR A 194 -7.23 5.03 -25.48
N SER A 195 -7.81 4.59 -26.61
CA SER A 195 -8.79 3.51 -26.58
C SER A 195 -8.07 2.17 -26.39
N ILE A 196 -8.31 1.50 -25.28
CA ILE A 196 -7.68 0.23 -24.93
C ILE A 196 -8.63 -0.97 -25.04
N TYR A 197 -9.93 -0.71 -25.11
CA TYR A 197 -10.96 -1.71 -25.35
C TYR A 197 -12.16 -1.10 -26.05
N LYS A 198 -12.77 -1.83 -26.99
CA LYS A 198 -14.05 -1.49 -27.63
C LYS A 198 -15.05 -2.60 -27.40
N GLY A 199 -16.19 -2.26 -26.86
CA GLY A 199 -17.27 -3.19 -26.54
C GLY A 199 -18.03 -2.79 -25.29
N VAL A 200 -19.20 -3.39 -25.09
CA VAL A 200 -20.04 -3.13 -23.92
C VAL A 200 -19.33 -3.63 -22.68
N ASN A 201 -19.04 -2.73 -21.79
CA ASN A 201 -18.36 -3.00 -20.53
C ASN A 201 -18.89 -2.11 -19.42
N TRP A 202 -18.64 -2.52 -18.18
CA TRP A 202 -18.88 -1.75 -16.96
C TRP A 202 -17.69 -1.91 -16.02
N GLU A 203 -17.48 -0.90 -15.19
CA GLU A 203 -16.73 -0.95 -13.95
C GLU A 203 -15.28 -1.47 -14.13
N PRO A 204 -14.47 -0.82 -14.95
CA PRO A 204 -13.07 -1.20 -15.03
C PRO A 204 -12.38 -0.94 -13.69
N SER A 205 -11.53 -1.87 -13.28
CA SER A 205 -10.55 -1.73 -12.20
C SER A 205 -9.16 -2.04 -12.74
N ILE A 206 -8.14 -1.41 -12.15
CA ILE A 206 -6.76 -1.50 -12.62
C ILE A 206 -5.82 -1.78 -11.47
N ILE A 207 -4.85 -2.65 -11.69
CA ILE A 207 -3.79 -2.97 -10.75
C ILE A 207 -2.46 -3.13 -11.50
N GLU A 208 -1.36 -2.71 -10.87
CA GLU A 208 -0.01 -3.12 -11.22
C GLU A 208 0.43 -4.20 -10.24
N LEU A 209 0.89 -5.33 -10.74
CA LEU A 209 1.43 -6.44 -9.95
C LEU A 209 2.88 -6.15 -9.55
N SER A 210 3.39 -6.86 -8.57
CA SER A 210 4.81 -6.76 -8.17
C SER A 210 5.79 -7.10 -9.31
N SER A 211 5.33 -7.89 -10.30
CA SER A 211 6.06 -8.19 -11.53
C SER A 211 6.16 -7.01 -12.51
N GLY A 212 5.44 -5.90 -12.26
CA GLY A 212 5.28 -4.79 -13.21
C GLY A 212 4.22 -5.04 -14.29
N GLU A 213 3.58 -6.21 -14.33
CA GLU A 213 2.43 -6.43 -15.21
C GLU A 213 1.24 -5.59 -14.73
N ILE A 214 0.60 -4.85 -15.64
CA ILE A 214 -0.61 -4.09 -15.37
C ILE A 214 -1.79 -4.87 -15.88
N GLN A 215 -2.79 -5.10 -15.04
CA GLN A 215 -4.02 -5.80 -15.39
C GLN A 215 -5.22 -4.88 -15.22
N ILE A 216 -6.13 -4.91 -16.19
CA ILE A 216 -7.43 -4.23 -16.13
C ILE A 216 -8.53 -5.27 -16.20
N PHE A 217 -9.40 -5.25 -15.21
CA PHE A 217 -10.58 -6.10 -15.11
C PHE A 217 -11.82 -5.26 -15.34
N PHE A 218 -12.83 -5.83 -15.99
CA PHE A 218 -14.09 -5.16 -16.22
C PHE A 218 -15.23 -6.15 -16.37
N SER A 219 -16.44 -5.71 -16.05
CA SER A 219 -17.66 -6.48 -16.32
C SER A 219 -17.93 -6.50 -17.82
N GLN A 220 -17.68 -7.64 -18.48
CA GLN A 220 -18.10 -7.85 -19.86
C GLN A 220 -19.56 -8.24 -19.88
N VAL A 221 -20.37 -7.49 -20.61
CA VAL A 221 -21.80 -7.72 -20.75
C VAL A 221 -22.11 -8.37 -22.09
N SER A 222 -23.23 -9.11 -22.18
CA SER A 222 -23.64 -9.67 -23.48
C SER A 222 -23.58 -8.61 -24.62
N PRO A 223 -23.18 -8.97 -25.81
CA PRO A 223 -23.41 -10.23 -26.51
C PRO A 223 -22.26 -11.22 -26.53
N GLY A 224 -21.19 -11.05 -25.78
CA GLY A 224 -20.13 -12.06 -25.68
C GLY A 224 -20.66 -13.45 -25.33
N ILE A 225 -21.76 -13.49 -24.59
CA ILE A 225 -22.42 -14.70 -24.09
C ILE A 225 -23.19 -15.44 -25.18
N ALA A 226 -23.62 -14.80 -26.27
CA ALA A 226 -24.29 -15.45 -27.40
C ALA A 226 -23.43 -16.55 -28.03
N ARG A 227 -22.10 -16.53 -27.86
CA ARG A 227 -21.20 -17.58 -28.33
C ARG A 227 -21.46 -18.95 -27.72
N TRP A 228 -22.11 -19.03 -26.57
CA TRP A 228 -22.40 -20.29 -25.88
C TRP A 228 -23.82 -20.82 -26.14
N GLY A 229 -24.55 -20.21 -27.07
CA GLY A 229 -25.91 -20.61 -27.37
C GLY A 229 -26.90 -20.35 -26.24
N LEU A 230 -26.54 -19.51 -25.30
CA LEU A 230 -27.45 -19.02 -24.28
C LEU A 230 -28.33 -17.92 -24.89
N LYS A 231 -29.61 -17.89 -24.53
CA LYS A 231 -30.47 -16.78 -24.88
C LYS A 231 -29.84 -15.50 -24.36
N GLU A 232 -29.91 -14.46 -25.16
CA GLU A 232 -29.42 -13.14 -24.83
C GLU A 232 -30.10 -12.62 -23.55
N ASP A 233 -29.50 -12.92 -22.40
CA ASP A 233 -29.81 -12.20 -21.17
C ASP A 233 -28.94 -10.96 -21.09
N ARG A 234 -29.57 -9.80 -21.30
CA ARG A 234 -28.91 -8.49 -21.25
C ARG A 234 -28.24 -8.18 -19.89
N ASN A 235 -28.55 -8.98 -18.87
CA ASN A 235 -28.02 -8.82 -17.53
C ASN A 235 -26.92 -9.85 -17.19
N SER A 236 -26.57 -10.71 -18.13
CA SER A 236 -25.52 -11.70 -17.94
C SER A 236 -24.15 -11.04 -18.04
N THR A 237 -23.30 -11.27 -17.05
CA THR A 237 -21.98 -10.64 -16.93
C THR A 237 -20.90 -11.66 -16.59
N GLY A 238 -19.70 -11.43 -17.06
CA GLY A 238 -18.49 -12.13 -16.64
C GLY A 238 -17.36 -11.14 -16.50
N THR A 239 -16.38 -11.45 -15.68
CA THR A 239 -15.20 -10.61 -15.53
C THR A 239 -14.21 -10.92 -16.65
N ALA A 240 -13.98 -9.93 -17.49
CA ALA A 240 -12.95 -9.96 -18.53
C ALA A 240 -11.72 -9.17 -18.12
N MET A 241 -10.58 -9.47 -18.72
CA MET A 241 -9.32 -8.79 -18.47
C MET A 241 -8.53 -8.51 -19.75
N ILE A 242 -7.71 -7.48 -19.68
CA ILE A 242 -6.61 -7.19 -20.59
C ILE A 242 -5.38 -6.86 -19.75
N SER A 243 -4.18 -7.11 -20.27
CA SER A 243 -2.93 -6.84 -19.53
C SER A 243 -1.89 -6.14 -20.40
N SER A 244 -0.93 -5.52 -19.71
CA SER A 244 0.22 -4.83 -20.32
C SER A 244 1.48 -5.19 -19.53
N THR A 245 2.57 -5.43 -20.27
CA THR A 245 3.91 -5.67 -19.69
C THR A 245 4.92 -4.56 -20.06
N ASP A 246 4.46 -3.49 -20.68
CA ASP A 246 5.28 -2.36 -21.13
C ASP A 246 4.86 -1.03 -20.46
N GLY A 247 4.39 -1.12 -19.22
CA GLY A 247 3.96 0.06 -18.46
C GLY A 247 2.64 0.67 -18.94
N GLY A 248 1.79 -0.07 -19.67
CA GLY A 248 0.47 0.39 -20.12
C GLY A 248 0.46 1.10 -21.48
N TYR A 249 1.50 0.94 -22.28
CA TYR A 249 1.55 1.48 -23.64
C TYR A 249 0.88 0.56 -24.65
N THR A 250 1.03 -0.75 -24.50
CA THR A 250 0.32 -1.74 -25.32
C THR A 250 -0.44 -2.74 -24.45
N TRP A 251 -1.50 -3.32 -24.99
CA TRP A 251 -2.42 -4.19 -24.25
C TRP A 251 -2.65 -5.52 -24.97
N THR A 252 -2.72 -6.59 -24.20
CA THR A 252 -2.95 -7.95 -24.67
C THR A 252 -4.24 -8.51 -24.05
N PRO A 253 -5.16 -9.11 -24.89
CA PRO A 253 -5.14 -9.07 -26.33
C PRO A 253 -5.34 -7.65 -26.85
N ASN A 254 -4.88 -7.36 -28.07
CA ASN A 254 -5.16 -6.06 -28.71
C ASN A 254 -6.66 -5.98 -29.07
N VAL A 255 -7.39 -5.16 -28.32
CA VAL A 255 -8.86 -5.10 -28.37
C VAL A 255 -9.40 -3.77 -28.88
N THR A 256 -8.58 -3.03 -29.64
CA THR A 256 -9.03 -1.75 -30.24
C THR A 256 -9.97 -1.95 -31.43
N GLU A 257 -10.06 -3.16 -31.99
CA GLU A 257 -11.03 -3.51 -33.02
C GLU A 257 -12.22 -4.22 -32.35
N ALA A 258 -13.42 -3.66 -32.52
CA ALA A 258 -14.65 -4.23 -32.00
C ALA A 258 -14.96 -5.61 -32.61
N PRO A 259 -15.65 -6.51 -31.88
CA PRO A 259 -15.94 -6.53 -30.46
C PRO A 259 -15.36 -7.78 -29.74
N TRP A 260 -15.10 -7.72 -28.46
CA TRP A 260 -15.09 -8.87 -27.55
C TRP A 260 -13.89 -9.80 -27.65
N GLN A 261 -12.69 -9.28 -27.68
CA GLN A 261 -11.48 -10.11 -27.69
C GLN A 261 -10.79 -10.19 -26.31
N ALA A 262 -11.31 -9.49 -25.30
CA ALA A 262 -10.79 -9.62 -23.94
C ALA A 262 -10.94 -11.06 -23.43
N LYS A 263 -9.98 -11.49 -22.65
CA LYS A 263 -9.99 -12.80 -21.98
C LYS A 263 -11.00 -12.78 -20.85
N ILE A 264 -11.83 -13.81 -20.71
CA ILE A 264 -12.61 -14.01 -19.49
C ILE A 264 -11.67 -14.54 -18.40
N ALA A 265 -11.49 -13.77 -17.32
CA ALA A 265 -10.72 -14.20 -16.17
C ALA A 265 -11.51 -15.17 -15.31
N PHE A 266 -12.76 -14.82 -14.98
CA PHE A 266 -13.66 -15.67 -14.23
C PHE A 266 -15.13 -15.28 -14.47
N GLN A 267 -16.03 -16.24 -14.20
CA GLN A 267 -17.48 -16.06 -14.27
C GLN A 267 -18.18 -17.16 -13.51
N GLN A 268 -19.31 -16.83 -12.90
CA GLN A 268 -20.19 -17.78 -12.25
C GLN A 268 -21.43 -18.04 -13.11
N TYR A 269 -21.67 -19.32 -13.40
CA TYR A 269 -22.88 -19.75 -14.08
C TYR A 269 -23.96 -20.11 -13.07
N VAL A 270 -25.14 -19.52 -13.20
CA VAL A 270 -26.25 -19.73 -12.32
C VAL A 270 -27.53 -20.02 -13.11
N LEU A 271 -28.33 -20.96 -12.65
CA LEU A 271 -29.71 -21.12 -13.06
C LEU A 271 -30.59 -20.42 -12.02
N ASP A 272 -31.42 -19.48 -12.47
CA ASP A 272 -32.38 -18.86 -11.58
C ASP A 272 -33.53 -19.85 -11.17
N VAL A 273 -34.40 -19.44 -10.29
CA VAL A 273 -35.53 -20.28 -9.79
C VAL A 273 -36.48 -20.74 -10.90
N GLU A 274 -36.45 -20.07 -12.04
CA GLU A 274 -37.26 -20.42 -13.23
C GLU A 274 -36.44 -21.31 -14.22
N GLY A 275 -35.20 -21.62 -13.89
CA GLY A 275 -34.30 -22.40 -14.70
C GLY A 275 -33.65 -21.63 -15.86
N SER A 276 -33.69 -20.28 -15.85
CA SER A 276 -33.05 -19.45 -16.86
C SER A 276 -31.55 -19.30 -16.54
N PRO A 277 -30.66 -19.56 -17.51
CA PRO A 277 -29.23 -19.46 -17.28
C PRO A 277 -28.73 -18.02 -17.35
N SER A 278 -27.78 -17.68 -16.49
CA SER A 278 -27.04 -16.42 -16.55
C SER A 278 -25.62 -16.56 -16.00
N PHE A 279 -24.75 -15.67 -16.44
CA PHE A 279 -23.45 -15.42 -15.78
C PHE A 279 -23.60 -14.18 -14.89
N THR A 280 -22.92 -14.16 -13.74
CA THR A 280 -23.29 -13.21 -12.70
C THR A 280 -22.14 -12.43 -12.07
N ASP A 281 -20.86 -12.73 -12.40
CA ASP A 281 -19.72 -12.03 -11.84
C ASP A 281 -19.56 -10.66 -12.50
N GLN A 282 -19.53 -9.61 -11.67
CA GLN A 282 -19.32 -8.23 -12.11
C GLN A 282 -18.64 -7.37 -11.02
N MET A 283 -18.23 -6.15 -11.37
CA MET A 283 -17.57 -5.19 -10.47
C MET A 283 -16.34 -5.78 -9.76
N SER A 284 -15.47 -6.42 -10.49
CA SER A 284 -14.33 -7.11 -9.91
C SER A 284 -13.18 -6.16 -9.60
N VAL A 285 -12.59 -6.32 -8.43
CA VAL A 285 -11.35 -5.66 -8.00
C VAL A 285 -10.38 -6.71 -7.52
N VAL A 286 -9.11 -6.59 -7.90
CA VAL A 286 -8.07 -7.57 -7.63
C VAL A 286 -7.00 -6.99 -6.71
N THR A 287 -6.44 -7.82 -5.85
CA THR A 287 -5.23 -7.53 -5.08
C THR A 287 -4.25 -8.69 -5.18
N GLU A 288 -2.96 -8.39 -5.12
CA GLU A 288 -1.90 -9.39 -5.02
C GLU A 288 -1.67 -9.71 -3.54
N LEU A 289 -1.69 -11.00 -3.20
CA LEU A 289 -1.45 -11.50 -1.86
C LEU A 289 0.06 -11.57 -1.57
N TYR A 290 0.44 -11.92 -0.36
CA TYR A 290 1.86 -11.97 0.04
C TYR A 290 2.67 -13.07 -0.65
N ASP A 291 2.02 -14.18 -0.95
CA ASP A 291 2.64 -15.31 -1.65
C ASP A 291 2.76 -15.09 -3.18
N GLY A 292 2.32 -13.92 -3.66
CA GLY A 292 2.29 -13.56 -5.07
C GLY A 292 1.07 -14.12 -5.81
N SER A 293 0.19 -14.86 -5.15
CA SER A 293 -1.11 -15.23 -5.71
C SER A 293 -2.05 -14.01 -5.76
N LEU A 294 -3.13 -14.11 -6.50
CA LEU A 294 -4.11 -13.03 -6.65
C LEU A 294 -5.43 -13.41 -6.00
N ALA A 295 -6.07 -12.45 -5.36
CA ALA A 295 -7.45 -12.55 -4.90
C ALA A 295 -8.30 -11.46 -5.59
N ALA A 296 -9.40 -11.87 -6.19
CA ALA A 296 -10.39 -10.99 -6.79
C ALA A 296 -11.70 -11.05 -6.00
N VAL A 297 -12.21 -9.90 -5.60
CA VAL A 297 -13.59 -9.80 -5.13
C VAL A 297 -14.50 -9.42 -6.28
N CYS A 298 -15.70 -9.96 -6.31
CA CYS A 298 -16.75 -9.53 -7.23
C CYS A 298 -18.13 -9.63 -6.59
N GLU A 299 -19.08 -8.92 -7.13
CA GLU A 299 -20.49 -9.20 -6.84
C GLU A 299 -21.01 -10.27 -7.78
N SER A 300 -21.65 -11.29 -7.22
CA SER A 300 -22.27 -12.40 -7.92
C SER A 300 -23.75 -12.48 -7.55
N LYS A 301 -24.57 -13.11 -8.39
CA LYS A 301 -25.96 -13.38 -8.03
C LYS A 301 -26.15 -14.86 -7.72
N ASP A 302 -26.98 -15.12 -6.72
CA ASP A 302 -27.52 -16.46 -6.48
C ASP A 302 -28.72 -16.78 -7.39
N ALA A 303 -29.34 -17.94 -7.18
CA ALA A 303 -30.52 -18.35 -7.92
C ALA A 303 -31.74 -17.42 -7.67
N ASP A 304 -31.80 -16.75 -6.52
CA ASP A 304 -32.79 -15.76 -6.19
C ASP A 304 -32.53 -14.36 -6.72
N LYS A 305 -31.44 -14.21 -7.52
CA LYS A 305 -30.97 -12.95 -8.11
C LYS A 305 -30.52 -11.91 -7.07
N LYS A 306 -30.18 -12.34 -5.85
CA LYS A 306 -29.60 -11.49 -4.83
C LYS A 306 -28.10 -11.37 -5.04
N PHE A 307 -27.58 -10.16 -4.83
CA PHE A 307 -26.14 -9.93 -4.88
C PHE A 307 -25.44 -10.40 -3.61
N HIS A 308 -24.37 -11.13 -3.82
CA HIS A 308 -23.44 -11.59 -2.81
C HIS A 308 -22.02 -11.26 -3.24
N ILE A 309 -21.13 -11.18 -2.27
CA ILE A 309 -19.69 -11.08 -2.52
C ILE A 309 -19.13 -12.48 -2.68
N SER A 310 -18.36 -12.67 -3.74
CA SER A 310 -17.55 -13.85 -4.02
C SER A 310 -16.09 -13.47 -4.09
N ILE A 311 -15.20 -14.40 -3.73
CA ILE A 311 -13.74 -14.24 -3.88
C ILE A 311 -13.22 -15.36 -4.76
N ILE A 312 -12.41 -15.00 -5.74
CA ILE A 312 -11.78 -15.89 -6.70
C ILE A 312 -10.28 -15.77 -6.56
N TYR A 313 -9.56 -16.89 -6.64
CA TYR A 313 -8.12 -16.94 -6.44
C TYR A 313 -7.40 -17.43 -7.69
N SER A 314 -6.18 -16.94 -7.92
CA SER A 314 -5.30 -17.41 -8.99
C SER A 314 -3.84 -17.30 -8.55
N ASP A 315 -3.10 -18.37 -8.68
CA ASP A 315 -1.64 -18.45 -8.50
C ASP A 315 -0.87 -18.29 -9.82
N ALA A 316 -1.58 -18.16 -10.93
CA ALA A 316 -1.06 -18.08 -12.28
C ALA A 316 -1.45 -16.78 -13.00
N ALA A 317 -1.73 -15.71 -12.27
CA ALA A 317 -2.16 -14.40 -12.78
C ALA A 317 -3.25 -14.51 -13.88
N TRP A 318 -4.21 -15.42 -13.67
CA TRP A 318 -5.33 -15.74 -14.58
C TRP A 318 -4.89 -16.39 -15.92
N SER A 319 -3.65 -16.83 -16.04
CA SER A 319 -3.19 -17.50 -17.27
C SER A 319 -3.89 -18.83 -17.55
N ASP A 320 -4.32 -19.50 -16.50
CA ASP A 320 -5.08 -20.76 -16.49
C ASP A 320 -6.60 -20.55 -16.55
N ALA A 321 -7.07 -19.31 -16.54
CA ALA A 321 -8.50 -19.03 -16.62
C ALA A 321 -9.12 -19.63 -17.87
N PRO A 322 -10.21 -20.39 -17.73
CA PRO A 322 -10.80 -21.08 -18.87
C PRO A 322 -11.31 -20.09 -19.88
N ASP A 323 -10.94 -20.30 -21.13
CA ASP A 323 -11.46 -19.51 -22.24
C ASP A 323 -12.93 -19.92 -22.46
N TYR A 324 -13.84 -19.10 -21.94
CA TYR A 324 -15.29 -19.28 -22.09
C TYR A 324 -15.92 -20.54 -21.47
N ASP A 325 -15.35 -21.08 -20.41
CA ASP A 325 -15.99 -22.19 -19.68
C ASP A 325 -17.14 -21.68 -18.79
N LYS A 326 -18.15 -22.54 -18.61
CA LYS A 326 -19.30 -22.27 -17.74
C LYS A 326 -18.95 -22.38 -16.25
N THR A 327 -17.88 -23.06 -15.92
CA THR A 327 -17.53 -23.39 -14.54
C THR A 327 -16.68 -22.32 -13.87
N GLY A 328 -15.98 -21.48 -14.65
CA GLY A 328 -15.02 -20.52 -14.09
C GLY A 328 -13.81 -21.20 -13.43
N PRO A 329 -12.92 -20.42 -12.80
CA PRO A 329 -11.81 -20.96 -12.03
C PRO A 329 -12.29 -21.89 -10.93
N ALA A 330 -11.57 -22.99 -10.71
CA ALA A 330 -11.92 -23.98 -9.70
C ALA A 330 -11.75 -23.46 -8.27
N ASP A 331 -10.84 -22.51 -8.06
CA ASP A 331 -10.55 -21.95 -6.75
C ASP A 331 -11.33 -20.66 -6.52
N ARG A 332 -12.47 -20.79 -5.85
CA ARG A 332 -13.32 -19.67 -5.46
C ARG A 332 -14.16 -19.98 -4.22
N GLN A 333 -14.49 -18.94 -3.50
CA GLN A 333 -15.50 -18.92 -2.47
C GLN A 333 -16.70 -18.11 -2.97
N SER A 334 -17.79 -18.80 -3.31
CA SER A 334 -18.96 -18.19 -3.92
C SER A 334 -20.01 -17.79 -2.87
N ASN A 335 -20.63 -16.62 -3.10
CA ASN A 335 -21.80 -16.16 -2.33
C ASN A 335 -21.56 -16.11 -0.82
N LEU A 336 -20.40 -15.58 -0.39
CA LEU A 336 -19.95 -15.58 0.99
C LEU A 336 -20.89 -14.80 1.93
N PHE A 337 -21.30 -13.62 1.51
CA PHE A 337 -22.22 -12.77 2.26
C PHE A 337 -22.95 -11.81 1.32
N VAL A 338 -24.13 -11.35 1.78
CA VAL A 338 -24.94 -10.39 1.01
C VAL A 338 -24.21 -9.05 0.92
N GLY A 339 -24.05 -8.57 -0.30
CA GLY A 339 -23.37 -7.31 -0.56
C GLY A 339 -23.21 -7.05 -2.04
N ALA A 340 -22.78 -5.84 -2.39
CA ALA A 340 -22.56 -5.40 -3.76
C ALA A 340 -21.42 -4.38 -3.82
N ALA A 341 -20.94 -4.08 -5.03
CA ALA A 341 -19.90 -3.11 -5.28
C ALA A 341 -18.63 -3.28 -4.40
N PRO A 342 -18.02 -4.47 -4.39
CA PRO A 342 -16.88 -4.73 -3.53
C PRO A 342 -15.62 -4.01 -3.97
N TYR A 343 -14.72 -3.81 -3.02
CA TYR A 343 -13.36 -3.34 -3.24
C TYR A 343 -12.42 -4.12 -2.32
N ILE A 344 -11.18 -4.37 -2.72
CA ILE A 344 -10.22 -5.17 -1.95
C ILE A 344 -8.85 -4.50 -1.94
N ARG A 345 -8.18 -4.52 -0.79
CA ARG A 345 -6.80 -4.08 -0.62
C ARG A 345 -6.08 -4.96 0.38
N LYS A 346 -4.79 -5.18 0.12
CA LYS A 346 -3.88 -5.83 1.06
C LYS A 346 -3.17 -4.75 1.88
N MET A 347 -3.15 -4.91 3.20
CA MET A 347 -2.36 -4.09 4.10
C MET A 347 -0.87 -4.48 4.02
N PRO A 348 0.07 -3.56 4.29
CA PRO A 348 1.49 -3.89 4.36
C PRO A 348 1.82 -5.01 5.36
N SER A 349 1.05 -5.14 6.41
CA SER A 349 1.16 -6.18 7.43
C SER A 349 0.62 -7.56 7.01
N GLY A 350 -0.19 -7.62 5.96
CA GLY A 350 -0.63 -8.87 5.34
C GLY A 350 -2.12 -9.09 5.29
N GLU A 351 -2.87 -8.50 6.17
CA GLU A 351 -4.31 -8.62 6.18
C GLU A 351 -4.92 -8.10 4.87
N VAL A 352 -6.04 -8.65 4.52
CA VAL A 352 -6.78 -8.25 3.34
C VAL A 352 -8.10 -7.61 3.78
N ILE A 353 -8.33 -6.38 3.34
CA ILE A 353 -9.55 -5.65 3.68
C ILE A 353 -10.50 -5.67 2.49
N ILE A 354 -11.76 -5.99 2.77
CA ILE A 354 -12.84 -6.02 1.78
C ILE A 354 -13.87 -4.94 2.17
N GLY A 355 -13.96 -3.90 1.34
CA GLY A 355 -15.03 -2.90 1.43
C GLY A 355 -16.19 -3.28 0.53
N TYR A 356 -17.43 -3.10 0.97
CA TYR A 356 -18.61 -3.44 0.17
C TYR A 356 -19.88 -2.70 0.63
N GLY A 357 -20.79 -2.49 -0.30
CA GLY A 357 -22.14 -1.96 -0.01
C GLY A 357 -23.06 -3.03 0.53
N ARG A 358 -23.75 -2.73 1.65
CA ARG A 358 -24.81 -3.59 2.23
C ARG A 358 -26.05 -2.75 2.46
N SER A 359 -27.04 -2.93 1.63
CA SER A 359 -28.23 -2.06 1.58
C SER A 359 -27.84 -0.61 1.26
N ASN A 360 -27.85 0.28 2.23
CA ASN A 360 -27.44 1.67 2.10
C ASN A 360 -26.17 2.00 2.90
N ASP A 361 -25.58 1.00 3.53
CA ASP A 361 -24.37 1.13 4.32
C ASP A 361 -23.15 0.74 3.51
N TYR A 362 -21.99 1.24 3.88
CA TYR A 362 -20.70 0.73 3.44
C TYR A 362 -20.02 0.03 4.59
N CYS A 363 -19.67 -1.21 4.39
CA CYS A 363 -19.06 -2.07 5.39
C CYS A 363 -17.66 -2.50 4.98
N LEU A 364 -16.81 -2.73 5.97
CA LEU A 364 -15.50 -3.35 5.83
C LEU A 364 -15.54 -4.76 6.43
N ARG A 365 -14.67 -5.63 5.94
CA ARG A 365 -14.30 -6.90 6.59
C ARG A 365 -12.81 -7.07 6.53
N VAL A 366 -12.22 -7.50 7.62
CA VAL A 366 -10.82 -7.88 7.69
C VAL A 366 -10.71 -9.37 7.44
N ALA A 367 -9.80 -9.77 6.57
CA ALA A 367 -9.50 -11.15 6.29
C ALA A 367 -8.02 -11.43 6.52
N ASP A 368 -7.67 -12.70 6.72
CA ASP A 368 -6.28 -13.14 6.80
C ASP A 368 -5.50 -12.88 5.50
N GLY A 369 -4.20 -13.06 5.51
CA GLY A 369 -3.31 -12.84 4.36
C GLY A 369 -3.60 -13.71 3.14
N SER A 370 -4.39 -14.75 3.28
CA SER A 370 -4.88 -15.60 2.18
C SER A 370 -6.23 -15.12 1.62
N ALA A 371 -6.86 -14.13 2.24
CA ALA A 371 -8.22 -13.67 1.97
C ALA A 371 -9.29 -14.77 2.08
N ARG A 372 -9.03 -15.85 2.85
CA ARG A 372 -9.94 -17.00 2.97
C ARG A 372 -10.73 -17.01 4.26
N ASN A 373 -10.16 -16.56 5.34
CA ASN A 373 -10.83 -16.42 6.63
C ASN A 373 -11.25 -14.96 6.79
N ILE A 374 -12.55 -14.72 6.76
CA ILE A 374 -13.11 -13.38 6.69
C ILE A 374 -13.88 -13.10 7.97
N GLY A 375 -13.51 -12.01 8.64
CA GLY A 375 -14.11 -11.56 9.88
C GLY A 375 -15.51 -10.96 9.71
N GLU A 376 -16.08 -10.49 10.82
CA GLU A 376 -17.40 -9.89 10.86
C GLU A 376 -17.45 -8.51 10.17
N PRO A 377 -18.62 -8.01 9.80
CA PRO A 377 -18.74 -6.71 9.14
C PRO A 377 -18.54 -5.56 10.12
N ILE A 378 -17.70 -4.62 9.72
CA ILE A 378 -17.46 -3.34 10.38
C ILE A 378 -18.25 -2.29 9.61
N LEU A 379 -19.04 -1.47 10.29
CA LEU A 379 -19.77 -0.38 9.67
C LEU A 379 -18.83 0.81 9.47
N ALA A 380 -18.51 1.11 8.21
CA ALA A 380 -17.74 2.31 7.87
C ALA A 380 -18.67 3.53 7.73
N PHE A 381 -19.72 3.44 6.93
CA PHE A 381 -20.64 4.54 6.70
C PHE A 381 -22.09 4.06 6.74
N GLY A 382 -22.84 4.52 7.73
CA GLY A 382 -24.29 4.29 7.83
C GLY A 382 -25.07 5.34 7.05
N LYS A 383 -24.84 5.47 5.76
CA LYS A 383 -25.47 6.49 4.90
C LYS A 383 -25.98 5.86 3.61
N SER A 384 -26.96 6.52 3.02
CA SER A 384 -27.47 6.14 1.72
C SER A 384 -26.46 6.49 0.62
N GLY A 385 -25.80 5.50 0.06
CA GLY A 385 -24.83 5.65 -1.03
C GLY A 385 -24.63 4.33 -1.77
N TYR A 386 -23.69 4.32 -2.71
CA TYR A 386 -23.30 3.12 -3.46
C TYR A 386 -21.89 3.29 -4.05
N TRP A 387 -21.17 2.19 -4.33
CA TRP A 387 -19.87 2.19 -5.02
C TRP A 387 -18.73 2.88 -4.27
N GLY A 388 -18.57 2.63 -3.00
CA GLY A 388 -17.40 3.05 -2.23
C GLY A 388 -16.11 2.39 -2.69
N SER A 389 -14.99 2.87 -2.16
CA SER A 389 -13.68 2.22 -2.30
C SER A 389 -12.85 2.40 -1.05
N ILE A 390 -11.77 1.64 -0.97
CA ILE A 390 -10.78 1.69 0.10
C ILE A 390 -9.37 1.82 -0.49
N GLU A 391 -8.50 2.51 0.21
CA GLU A 391 -7.09 2.67 -0.16
C GLU A 391 -6.19 2.55 1.06
N VAL A 392 -5.05 1.89 0.91
CA VAL A 392 -4.02 1.82 1.96
C VAL A 392 -3.24 3.12 1.96
N THR A 393 -3.36 3.90 3.01
CA THR A 393 -2.81 5.25 3.11
C THR A 393 -1.64 5.36 4.10
N GLY A 394 -1.42 4.34 4.93
CA GLY A 394 -0.29 4.22 5.84
C GLY A 394 0.09 2.76 6.07
N ALA A 395 1.10 2.49 6.88
CA ALA A 395 1.52 1.13 7.19
C ALA A 395 0.42 0.36 7.92
N ASN A 396 -0.33 1.04 8.79
CA ASN A 396 -1.49 0.49 9.49
C ASN A 396 -2.79 1.24 9.22
N ARG A 397 -2.81 2.20 8.28
CA ARG A 397 -3.98 3.03 7.99
C ARG A 397 -4.63 2.67 6.66
N LEU A 398 -5.92 2.43 6.71
CA LEU A 398 -6.81 2.28 5.56
C LEU A 398 -7.74 3.49 5.51
N THR A 399 -7.94 4.06 4.34
CA THR A 399 -8.93 5.13 4.13
C THR A 399 -10.07 4.61 3.28
N ALA A 400 -11.30 4.72 3.76
CA ALA A 400 -12.51 4.42 3.02
C ALA A 400 -13.13 5.71 2.46
N VAL A 401 -13.64 5.64 1.24
CA VAL A 401 -14.36 6.74 0.60
C VAL A 401 -15.72 6.26 0.09
N TYR A 402 -16.75 7.06 0.34
CA TYR A 402 -18.12 6.68 0.04
C TYR A 402 -18.98 7.88 -0.37
N PRO A 403 -19.86 7.77 -1.38
CA PRO A 403 -20.72 8.88 -1.76
C PRO A 403 -21.90 8.99 -0.76
N ALA A 404 -22.04 10.15 -0.13
CA ALA A 404 -23.23 10.46 0.66
C ALA A 404 -24.32 11.02 -0.25
N ILE A 405 -25.43 10.32 -0.34
CA ILE A 405 -26.64 10.81 -1.00
C ILE A 405 -27.54 11.39 0.07
N SER A 406 -27.33 12.66 0.41
CA SER A 406 -28.20 13.39 1.33
C SER A 406 -29.23 14.19 0.54
N SER A 407 -30.47 14.19 1.00
CA SER A 407 -31.54 15.00 0.43
C SER A 407 -31.47 16.48 0.87
N GLN A 408 -30.65 16.79 1.87
CA GLN A 408 -30.59 18.14 2.47
C GLN A 408 -29.28 18.87 2.17
N ASP A 409 -28.15 18.12 2.04
CA ASP A 409 -26.81 18.73 1.97
C ASP A 409 -26.10 18.50 0.63
N GLY A 410 -26.83 18.12 -0.41
CA GLY A 410 -26.20 17.76 -1.68
C GLY A 410 -25.46 16.42 -1.60
N ASN A 411 -24.59 16.17 -2.55
CA ASN A 411 -23.88 14.90 -2.63
C ASN A 411 -22.41 15.14 -2.31
N ALA A 412 -22.01 14.73 -1.13
CA ALA A 412 -20.64 14.74 -0.66
C ALA A 412 -19.98 13.38 -0.90
N ILE A 413 -18.66 13.36 -0.87
CA ILE A 413 -17.89 12.14 -0.68
C ILE A 413 -17.41 12.15 0.77
N LEU A 414 -17.82 11.13 1.51
CA LEU A 414 -17.35 10.89 2.87
C LEU A 414 -15.99 10.20 2.82
N ILE A 415 -15.10 10.59 3.69
CA ILE A 415 -13.74 10.05 3.82
C ILE A 415 -13.52 9.74 5.29
N GLU A 416 -13.13 8.51 5.59
CA GLU A 416 -12.85 8.08 6.96
C GLU A 416 -11.61 7.18 7.00
N ASN A 417 -10.81 7.30 8.05
CA ASN A 417 -9.61 6.52 8.29
C ASN A 417 -9.88 5.42 9.31
N PHE A 418 -9.30 4.25 9.04
CA PHE A 418 -9.37 3.08 9.90
C PHE A 418 -7.96 2.58 10.16
N TYR A 419 -7.69 2.15 11.39
CA TYR A 419 -6.39 1.70 11.82
C TYR A 419 -6.44 0.23 12.22
N LEU A 420 -5.43 -0.54 11.82
CA LEU A 420 -5.15 -1.85 12.35
C LEU A 420 -4.07 -1.73 13.43
N ASN A 421 -4.39 -2.13 14.65
CA ASN A 421 -3.48 -2.02 15.76
C ASN A 421 -2.41 -3.12 15.74
N HIS A 422 -1.30 -2.85 15.07
CA HIS A 422 -0.10 -3.67 15.04
C HIS A 422 1.15 -2.79 15.07
N ALA A 423 2.33 -3.33 14.83
CA ALA A 423 3.57 -2.55 14.84
C ALA A 423 3.50 -1.37 13.84
N ILE A 424 3.88 -0.17 14.30
CA ILE A 424 3.97 1.04 13.48
C ILE A 424 5.35 1.68 13.57
N PRO A 425 5.84 2.35 12.51
CA PRO A 425 7.06 3.11 12.57
C PRO A 425 6.85 4.45 13.28
N ALA A 426 7.83 4.87 14.11
CA ALA A 426 7.94 6.27 14.50
C ALA A 426 8.57 7.07 13.35
N ALA A 427 8.09 8.28 13.09
CA ALA A 427 8.69 9.16 12.10
C ALA A 427 10.08 9.62 12.55
N ASP A 428 11.07 9.59 11.69
CA ASP A 428 12.44 10.01 12.00
C ASP A 428 12.58 11.53 11.89
N ARG A 429 12.16 12.23 12.93
CA ARG A 429 12.23 13.69 13.03
C ARG A 429 12.06 14.19 14.47
N ALA A 430 12.56 15.41 14.70
CA ALA A 430 12.22 16.19 15.87
C ALA A 430 10.88 16.92 15.67
N VAL A 431 10.11 17.04 16.73
CA VAL A 431 8.82 17.74 16.78
C VAL A 431 8.87 18.82 17.87
N CYS A 432 8.22 19.95 17.63
CA CYS A 432 8.00 20.97 18.64
C CYS A 432 6.84 20.54 19.55
N THR A 433 7.07 20.50 20.84
CA THR A 433 6.03 20.13 21.83
C THR A 433 5.23 21.39 22.18
N ASP A 434 4.17 21.68 21.45
CA ASP A 434 3.32 22.88 21.62
C ASP A 434 1.84 22.55 21.94
N GLY A 435 1.50 21.27 22.01
CA GLY A 435 0.15 20.78 22.32
C GLY A 435 -0.82 20.85 21.16
N LYS A 436 -0.31 20.77 19.93
CA LYS A 436 -1.12 20.84 18.73
C LYS A 436 -0.69 19.79 17.72
N ASN A 437 -1.62 19.33 16.91
CA ASN A 437 -1.31 18.61 15.70
C ASN A 437 -0.89 19.65 14.61
N SER A 438 0.38 20.05 14.68
CA SER A 438 0.95 21.10 13.81
C SER A 438 1.60 20.51 12.56
N ASP A 439 2.15 21.40 11.71
CA ASP A 439 2.89 20.99 10.50
C ASP A 439 4.06 20.03 10.77
N ASP A 440 4.57 19.98 12.02
CA ASP A 440 5.61 19.05 12.42
C ASP A 440 5.16 17.59 12.35
N TRP A 441 3.86 17.33 12.48
CA TRP A 441 3.25 16.01 12.34
C TRP A 441 2.75 15.73 10.92
N ALA A 442 2.87 16.68 10.01
CA ALA A 442 2.43 16.48 8.63
C ALA A 442 3.14 15.28 7.98
N GLY A 443 2.34 14.38 7.42
CA GLY A 443 2.81 13.14 6.80
C GLY A 443 3.10 12.00 7.78
N VAL A 444 2.96 12.17 9.11
CA VAL A 444 2.95 11.07 10.07
C VAL A 444 1.55 10.45 10.06
N THR A 445 1.35 9.45 9.23
CA THR A 445 0.04 8.87 8.93
C THR A 445 -0.29 7.64 9.76
N ASP A 446 0.72 6.98 10.30
CA ASP A 446 0.55 5.75 11.06
C ASP A 446 0.24 6.05 12.52
N ALA A 447 -0.75 5.38 13.08
CA ALA A 447 -1.19 5.61 14.46
C ALA A 447 -1.73 4.32 15.06
N HIS A 448 -1.56 4.15 16.37
CA HIS A 448 -2.41 3.22 17.12
C HIS A 448 -3.72 3.92 17.48
N PHE A 449 -4.78 3.14 17.62
CA PHE A 449 -6.11 3.65 17.91
C PHE A 449 -6.80 2.75 18.95
N ILE A 450 -7.47 3.37 19.93
CA ILE A 450 -8.37 2.69 20.85
C ILE A 450 -9.62 3.52 21.12
N GLY A 451 -10.66 2.88 21.60
CA GLY A 451 -11.91 3.52 22.01
C GLY A 451 -13.02 3.41 20.97
N SER A 452 -14.12 4.03 21.27
CA SER A 452 -15.30 4.05 20.39
C SER A 452 -15.91 5.44 20.31
N ALA A 453 -16.54 5.74 19.17
CA ALA A 453 -17.19 7.04 18.94
C ALA A 453 -18.36 7.31 19.89
N SER A 454 -18.93 6.29 20.52
CA SER A 454 -20.03 6.42 21.49
C SER A 454 -19.57 6.74 22.92
N GLN A 455 -18.28 6.70 23.20
CA GLN A 455 -17.69 6.97 24.51
C GLN A 455 -16.52 7.93 24.36
N ALA A 456 -15.30 7.40 24.39
CA ALA A 456 -14.09 8.15 24.13
C ALA A 456 -13.22 7.36 23.16
N GLN A 457 -12.45 8.05 22.35
CA GLN A 457 -11.48 7.42 21.43
C GLN A 457 -10.19 8.22 21.40
N ALA A 458 -9.08 7.58 21.07
CA ALA A 458 -7.81 8.27 20.91
C ALA A 458 -6.91 7.62 19.85
N THR A 459 -6.12 8.47 19.18
CA THR A 459 -5.00 8.07 18.36
C THR A 459 -3.68 8.42 19.01
N PHE A 460 -2.65 7.63 18.70
CA PHE A 460 -1.30 7.74 19.24
C PHE A 460 -0.30 7.66 18.09
N ARG A 461 0.36 8.79 17.77
CA ARG A 461 1.39 8.88 16.74
C ARG A 461 2.74 9.09 17.36
N TYR A 462 3.77 8.64 16.68
CA TYR A 462 5.13 8.65 17.20
C TYR A 462 6.11 9.27 16.22
N ALA A 463 7.03 10.06 16.77
CA ALA A 463 8.23 10.50 16.10
C ALA A 463 9.44 10.30 17.02
N LYS A 464 10.63 10.17 16.47
CA LYS A 464 11.87 10.02 17.26
C LYS A 464 13.00 10.80 16.60
N ASP A 465 13.73 11.57 17.40
CA ASP A 465 15.00 12.14 17.03
C ASP A 465 16.04 11.78 18.09
N LYS A 466 17.08 11.08 17.71
CA LYS A 466 18.13 10.58 18.61
C LYS A 466 17.51 9.81 19.79
N ASN A 467 17.68 10.32 20.99
CA ASN A 467 17.14 9.72 22.23
C ASN A 467 15.81 10.34 22.70
N THR A 468 15.21 11.23 21.92
CA THR A 468 13.91 11.82 22.25
C THR A 468 12.80 11.14 21.50
N LEU A 469 11.87 10.52 22.22
CA LEU A 469 10.62 10.01 21.67
C LEU A 469 9.56 11.10 21.79
N TYR A 470 8.94 11.43 20.68
CA TYR A 470 7.80 12.34 20.61
C TYR A 470 6.54 11.52 20.45
N LEU A 471 5.50 11.90 21.16
CA LEU A 471 4.20 11.26 21.16
C LEU A 471 3.14 12.33 20.97
N LEU A 472 2.28 12.16 19.96
CA LEU A 472 1.06 12.92 19.79
C LEU A 472 -0.13 12.05 20.19
N ILE A 473 -0.92 12.53 21.14
CA ILE A 473 -2.15 11.92 21.60
C ILE A 473 -3.31 12.82 21.22
N GLU A 474 -4.25 12.31 20.48
CA GLU A 474 -5.48 13.01 20.12
C GLU A 474 -6.65 12.22 20.72
N ARG A 475 -7.18 12.68 21.85
CA ARG A 475 -8.36 12.11 22.50
C ARG A 475 -9.60 12.91 22.10
N ARG A 476 -10.61 12.22 21.60
CA ARG A 476 -11.98 12.72 21.44
C ARG A 476 -12.85 12.21 22.58
N ASP A 477 -13.63 13.13 23.14
CA ASP A 477 -14.53 12.85 24.23
C ASP A 477 -15.56 13.98 24.37
N ASP A 478 -16.80 13.70 24.00
CA ASP A 478 -17.87 14.69 23.98
C ASP A 478 -18.32 15.12 25.40
N SER A 479 -17.89 14.37 26.42
CA SER A 479 -18.30 14.58 27.83
C SER A 479 -17.12 14.59 28.80
N LEU A 480 -16.02 15.23 28.41
CA LEU A 480 -14.80 15.26 29.20
C LEU A 480 -15.02 15.74 30.64
N THR A 481 -14.68 14.90 31.59
CA THR A 481 -14.83 15.12 33.03
C THR A 481 -13.49 15.09 33.76
N ALA A 482 -13.46 15.55 35.02
CA ALA A 482 -12.24 15.53 35.84
C ALA A 482 -11.72 14.11 36.16
N HIS A 483 -12.48 13.08 35.84
CA HIS A 483 -12.09 11.68 36.11
C HIS A 483 -11.49 11.01 34.88
N ASP A 484 -11.57 11.64 33.70
CA ASP A 484 -11.07 11.10 32.45
C ASP A 484 -9.55 11.17 32.40
N ARG A 485 -8.96 10.14 31.85
CA ARG A 485 -7.51 10.01 31.74
C ARG A 485 -7.13 9.17 30.51
N THR A 486 -5.99 9.49 29.96
CA THR A 486 -5.33 8.68 28.93
C THR A 486 -4.00 8.20 29.48
N ALA A 487 -3.78 6.90 29.50
CA ALA A 487 -2.53 6.30 29.94
C ALA A 487 -1.80 5.66 28.75
N VAL A 488 -0.52 6.00 28.59
CA VAL A 488 0.37 5.39 27.60
C VAL A 488 1.48 4.65 28.33
N TYR A 489 1.62 3.40 28.04
CA TYR A 489 2.63 2.52 28.62
C TYR A 489 3.78 2.35 27.63
N LEU A 490 5.01 2.43 28.14
CA LEU A 490 6.25 2.25 27.41
C LEU A 490 7.10 1.22 28.12
N ALA A 491 7.60 0.21 27.42
CA ALA A 491 8.48 -0.79 28.01
C ALA A 491 9.51 -1.31 27.00
N ASP A 492 10.53 -1.97 27.50
CA ASP A 492 11.31 -2.94 26.74
C ASP A 492 10.85 -4.37 27.11
N THR A 493 11.44 -5.34 26.47
CA THR A 493 11.16 -6.77 26.74
C THR A 493 11.66 -7.25 28.10
N ALA A 494 12.32 -6.40 28.90
CA ALA A 494 12.90 -6.77 30.19
C ALA A 494 11.91 -6.63 31.38
N GLY A 495 10.70 -6.16 31.12
CA GLY A 495 9.58 -6.20 32.07
C GLY A 495 9.40 -4.98 32.99
N LYS A 496 10.26 -3.96 32.94
CA LYS A 496 10.00 -2.69 33.60
C LYS A 496 9.27 -1.76 32.64
N ALA A 497 8.10 -1.28 33.05
CA ALA A 497 7.30 -0.36 32.28
C ALA A 497 7.27 1.04 32.88
N TYR A 498 7.14 2.03 32.04
CA TYR A 498 6.81 3.40 32.36
C TYR A 498 5.40 3.69 31.87
N ARG A 499 4.70 4.56 32.59
CA ARG A 499 3.35 4.99 32.26
C ARG A 499 3.27 6.51 32.28
N LEU A 500 2.89 7.10 31.16
CA LEU A 500 2.54 8.51 31.02
C LEU A 500 1.04 8.63 31.20
N VAL A 501 0.56 9.44 32.09
CA VAL A 501 -0.87 9.65 32.36
C VAL A 501 -1.20 11.10 32.07
N VAL A 502 -2.09 11.33 31.12
CA VAL A 502 -2.68 12.62 30.78
C VAL A 502 -4.04 12.71 31.48
N ASP A 503 -4.25 13.72 32.33
CA ASP A 503 -5.55 13.95 32.95
C ASP A 503 -6.46 14.86 32.08
N ALA A 504 -7.68 15.09 32.56
CA ALA A 504 -8.66 15.93 31.88
C ALA A 504 -8.28 17.42 31.75
N ALA A 505 -7.31 17.88 32.54
CA ALA A 505 -6.77 19.22 32.41
C ALA A 505 -5.59 19.30 31.42
N GLY A 506 -5.16 18.14 30.88
CA GLY A 506 -4.00 18.03 30.00
C GLY A 506 -2.66 17.99 30.77
N GLU A 507 -2.68 17.81 32.09
CA GLU A 507 -1.47 17.65 32.86
C GLU A 507 -0.92 16.23 32.75
N VAL A 508 0.40 16.10 32.53
CA VAL A 508 1.05 14.82 32.28
C VAL A 508 1.89 14.44 33.53
N THR A 509 1.72 13.21 33.98
CA THR A 509 2.54 12.59 35.00
C THR A 509 3.23 11.35 34.51
N MET A 510 4.40 11.03 35.07
CA MET A 510 5.13 9.80 34.73
C MET A 510 5.22 8.90 35.97
N GLU A 511 4.95 7.63 35.76
CA GLU A 511 5.05 6.57 36.74
C GLU A 511 5.88 5.40 36.18
N SER A 512 6.42 4.56 37.05
CA SER A 512 7.09 3.33 36.66
C SER A 512 6.70 2.18 37.56
N GLY A 513 6.71 0.97 37.02
CA GLY A 513 6.31 -0.20 37.79
C GLY A 513 6.51 -1.52 37.07
N ILE A 514 6.09 -2.58 37.75
CA ILE A 514 6.04 -3.95 37.21
C ILE A 514 4.65 -4.50 37.57
N GLY A 515 3.99 -5.12 36.60
CA GLY A 515 2.62 -5.59 36.78
C GLY A 515 1.68 -4.44 37.13
N ALA A 516 0.84 -4.61 38.15
CA ALA A 516 -0.15 -3.61 38.55
C ALA A 516 0.42 -2.51 39.47
N ALA A 517 1.66 -2.62 39.92
CA ALA A 517 2.26 -1.73 40.92
C ALA A 517 3.06 -0.60 40.27
N PHE A 518 2.38 0.52 40.02
CA PHE A 518 3.01 1.76 39.53
C PHE A 518 3.14 2.80 40.63
N ALA A 519 4.24 3.53 40.61
CA ALA A 519 4.51 4.65 41.48
C ALA A 519 5.17 5.78 40.70
N ALA A 520 5.07 7.01 41.23
CA ALA A 520 5.70 8.18 40.61
C ALA A 520 7.17 7.90 40.28
N ALA A 521 7.57 8.23 39.06
CA ALA A 521 8.91 8.00 38.55
C ALA A 521 9.61 9.31 38.22
N GLU A 522 10.93 9.31 38.40
CA GLU A 522 11.77 10.36 37.85
C GLU A 522 12.11 10.03 36.39
N GLY A 523 11.89 10.96 35.48
CA GLY A 523 12.26 10.90 34.09
C GLY A 523 12.20 12.28 33.50
N LYS A 524 12.96 12.51 32.43
CA LYS A 524 12.94 13.78 31.72
C LYS A 524 11.93 13.71 30.60
N PHE A 525 10.91 14.50 30.73
CA PHE A 525 9.95 14.72 29.63
C PHE A 525 9.49 16.19 29.64
N THR A 526 8.99 16.63 28.49
CA THR A 526 8.22 17.87 28.37
C THR A 526 6.87 17.50 27.75
N ALA A 527 5.84 18.22 28.13
CA ALA A 527 4.51 18.00 27.59
C ALA A 527 3.81 19.34 27.42
N ALA A 528 2.94 19.40 26.42
CA ALA A 528 2.01 20.49 26.21
C ALA A 528 0.66 19.91 25.76
N SER A 529 -0.42 20.53 26.21
CA SER A 529 -1.77 20.07 25.88
C SER A 529 -2.67 21.24 25.52
N THR A 530 -3.59 20.99 24.60
CA THR A 530 -4.70 21.87 24.29
C THR A 530 -6.00 21.14 24.60
N VAL A 531 -6.75 21.66 25.57
CA VAL A 531 -8.07 21.14 25.91
C VAL A 531 -9.10 21.83 25.03
N LEU A 532 -9.92 21.03 24.38
CA LEU A 532 -10.95 21.45 23.41
C LEU A 532 -12.34 21.14 23.97
N THR A 533 -13.38 21.59 23.26
CA THR A 533 -14.76 21.29 23.66
C THR A 533 -15.07 19.78 23.62
N GLU A 534 -14.44 19.08 22.67
CA GLU A 534 -14.72 17.67 22.39
C GLU A 534 -13.47 16.79 22.53
N GLY A 535 -12.53 17.16 23.40
CA GLY A 535 -11.35 16.34 23.62
C GLY A 535 -10.08 17.07 24.06
N ILE A 536 -8.95 16.38 23.94
CA ILE A 536 -7.63 16.89 24.32
C ILE A 536 -6.60 16.46 23.27
N VAL A 537 -5.78 17.41 22.84
CA VAL A 537 -4.55 17.12 22.10
C VAL A 537 -3.38 17.29 23.03
N THR A 538 -2.54 16.29 23.15
CA THR A 538 -1.35 16.30 24.01
C THR A 538 -0.13 15.85 23.22
N GLU A 539 0.92 16.64 23.32
CA GLU A 539 2.25 16.24 22.85
C GLU A 539 3.17 16.01 24.02
N ILE A 540 3.95 14.94 23.94
CA ILE A 540 4.92 14.57 24.96
C ILE A 540 6.25 14.27 24.29
N ALA A 541 7.33 14.88 24.76
CA ALA A 541 8.69 14.53 24.38
C ALA A 541 9.41 13.88 25.55
N VAL A 542 9.82 12.62 25.42
CA VAL A 542 10.45 11.81 26.46
C VAL A 542 11.91 11.59 26.13
N ASP A 543 12.82 11.93 27.04
CA ASP A 543 14.24 11.55 26.97
C ASP A 543 14.38 10.07 27.37
N LEU A 544 14.48 9.19 26.36
CA LEU A 544 14.59 7.74 26.53
C LEU A 544 15.79 7.33 27.39
N ALA A 545 16.90 8.09 27.33
CA ALA A 545 18.08 7.81 28.18
C ALA A 545 17.79 8.03 29.64
N SER A 546 16.92 8.98 29.98
CA SER A 546 16.54 9.26 31.36
C SER A 546 15.73 8.14 32.02
N ILE A 547 15.15 7.26 31.22
CA ILE A 547 14.34 6.12 31.68
C ILE A 547 14.95 4.76 31.30
N GLY A 548 16.16 4.74 30.72
CA GLY A 548 16.90 3.52 30.36
C GLY A 548 16.33 2.76 29.18
N LEU A 549 15.63 3.45 28.26
CA LEU A 549 15.05 2.90 27.04
C LEU A 549 15.75 3.42 25.77
N GLU A 550 16.91 4.03 25.90
CA GLU A 550 17.76 4.42 24.79
C GLU A 550 18.33 3.20 24.04
N ASN A 551 18.81 3.39 22.84
CA ASN A 551 19.47 2.38 21.99
C ASN A 551 18.59 1.13 21.72
N ARG A 552 17.31 1.34 21.49
CA ARG A 552 16.37 0.28 21.12
C ARG A 552 15.94 0.46 19.66
N GLY A 553 15.78 -0.65 18.94
CA GLY A 553 15.19 -0.65 17.59
C GLY A 553 13.66 -0.54 17.62
N SER A 554 13.05 -0.85 18.75
CA SER A 554 11.61 -0.69 19.00
C SER A 554 11.33 -0.52 20.48
N LEU A 555 10.13 -0.03 20.80
CA LEU A 555 9.56 -0.04 22.14
C LEU A 555 8.22 -0.77 22.11
N LYS A 556 7.94 -1.48 23.20
CA LYS A 556 6.62 -2.00 23.49
C LYS A 556 5.72 -0.90 24.02
N VAL A 557 4.52 -0.78 23.50
CA VAL A 557 3.55 0.26 23.89
C VAL A 557 2.18 -0.35 24.14
N ASN A 558 1.46 0.21 25.08
CA ASN A 558 0.05 -0.10 25.34
C ASN A 558 -0.69 1.15 25.80
N TYR A 559 -2.00 1.11 25.76
CA TYR A 559 -2.84 2.29 26.01
C TYR A 559 -4.02 1.92 26.89
N VAL A 560 -4.49 2.88 27.67
CA VAL A 560 -5.77 2.78 28.38
C VAL A 560 -6.46 4.14 28.35
N LEU A 561 -7.70 4.18 27.87
CA LEU A 561 -8.61 5.28 28.06
C LEU A 561 -9.49 5.01 29.28
N TYR A 562 -9.51 5.96 30.19
CA TYR A 562 -10.46 6.00 31.29
C TYR A 562 -11.51 7.06 30.96
N ASN A 563 -12.76 6.65 30.89
CA ASN A 563 -13.89 7.50 30.55
C ASN A 563 -14.98 7.41 31.64
N ALA A 564 -15.44 8.52 32.14
CA ALA A 564 -16.29 8.58 33.31
C ALA A 564 -17.53 9.46 33.17
N ASP A 565 -17.98 9.83 32.05
CA ASP A 565 -19.23 10.57 31.74
C ASP A 565 -19.95 11.23 32.93
N GLY A 566 -19.20 11.90 33.81
CA GLY A 566 -19.70 12.62 34.98
C GLY A 566 -19.83 11.81 36.28
N ASP A 567 -19.66 10.49 36.29
CA ASP A 567 -19.70 9.62 37.47
C ASP A 567 -18.44 8.77 37.58
N ALA A 568 -17.61 9.04 38.61
CA ALA A 568 -16.37 8.31 38.81
C ALA A 568 -16.58 6.81 39.10
N ASP A 569 -17.75 6.41 39.63
CA ASP A 569 -18.09 5.02 39.91
C ASP A 569 -18.50 4.27 38.63
N ALA A 570 -18.83 5.01 37.56
CA ALA A 570 -19.16 4.47 36.26
C ALA A 570 -17.97 4.52 35.28
N LEU A 571 -16.73 4.63 35.80
CA LEU A 571 -15.52 4.71 34.99
C LEU A 571 -15.37 3.48 34.09
N THR A 572 -15.46 3.68 32.80
CA THR A 572 -15.17 2.66 31.80
C THR A 572 -13.68 2.69 31.44
N ARG A 573 -13.18 1.58 30.90
CA ARG A 573 -11.80 1.46 30.45
C ARG A 573 -11.77 0.79 29.10
N ASP A 574 -11.13 1.44 28.15
CA ASP A 574 -10.84 0.87 26.86
C ASP A 574 -9.32 0.66 26.70
N SER A 575 -8.92 -0.39 26.03
CA SER A 575 -7.51 -0.77 25.83
C SER A 575 -7.37 -1.65 24.58
N ILE A 576 -6.14 -1.97 24.19
CA ILE A 576 -5.88 -2.96 23.15
C ILE A 576 -6.31 -4.34 23.65
N ASP A 577 -7.24 -4.98 22.99
CA ASP A 577 -7.88 -6.21 23.45
C ASP A 577 -6.93 -7.39 23.63
N ALA A 578 -6.04 -7.62 22.66
CA ALA A 578 -5.08 -8.72 22.70
C ALA A 578 -3.93 -8.50 23.69
N ALA A 579 -3.79 -7.30 24.24
CA ALA A 579 -2.66 -6.95 25.13
C ALA A 579 -3.00 -7.16 26.61
N ASP A 580 -2.25 -8.03 27.29
CA ASP A 580 -2.29 -8.07 28.76
C ASP A 580 -1.62 -6.79 29.29
N LEU A 581 -2.37 -5.98 30.02
CA LEU A 581 -1.90 -4.71 30.58
C LEU A 581 -0.62 -4.85 31.44
N TYR A 582 -0.36 -6.03 31.97
CA TYR A 582 0.74 -6.29 32.89
C TYR A 582 1.86 -7.15 32.28
N ASP A 583 1.72 -7.58 31.02
CA ASP A 583 2.75 -8.32 30.29
C ASP A 583 3.15 -7.57 29.00
N ALA A 584 4.27 -6.87 29.06
CA ALA A 584 4.79 -6.07 27.96
C ALA A 584 5.10 -6.92 26.69
N ASN A 585 5.25 -8.23 26.80
CA ASN A 585 5.46 -9.07 25.61
C ASN A 585 4.21 -9.17 24.73
N THR A 586 3.04 -8.90 25.30
CA THR A 586 1.76 -8.87 24.55
C THR A 586 1.46 -7.51 23.93
N TRP A 587 2.26 -6.47 24.23
CA TRP A 587 2.02 -5.11 23.76
C TRP A 587 2.43 -4.92 22.32
N LEU A 588 1.90 -3.89 21.69
CA LEU A 588 2.26 -3.46 20.34
C LEU A 588 3.70 -2.94 20.30
N ASP A 589 4.25 -2.91 19.09
CA ASP A 589 5.57 -2.34 18.85
C ASP A 589 5.48 -0.98 18.17
N VAL A 590 6.26 -0.04 18.62
CA VAL A 590 6.65 1.16 17.88
C VAL A 590 8.09 0.96 17.44
N THR A 591 8.29 0.81 16.13
CA THR A 591 9.62 0.59 15.54
C THR A 591 10.28 1.91 15.23
N PHE A 592 11.57 1.99 15.44
CA PHE A 592 12.36 3.15 15.11
C PHE A 592 13.06 2.90 13.77
N ALA A 593 13.02 3.88 12.87
CA ALA A 593 13.93 3.88 11.75
C ALA A 593 15.35 3.76 12.35
N SER A 594 16.11 2.82 11.84
CA SER A 594 17.40 2.46 12.43
C SER A 594 18.40 3.59 12.27
N GLY A 595 18.25 4.60 13.10
CA GLY A 595 19.31 5.61 13.32
C GLY A 595 20.47 5.10 14.14
N GLU A 596 20.31 3.96 14.80
CA GLU A 596 21.41 3.20 15.40
C GLU A 596 21.04 1.72 15.37
N LYS A 597 21.73 0.97 14.51
CA LYS A 597 21.80 -0.48 14.60
C LYS A 597 22.11 -0.85 16.06
N PRO A 598 21.44 -1.85 16.67
CA PRO A 598 21.88 -2.35 17.97
C PRO A 598 23.39 -2.58 17.88
N PRO A 599 24.18 -2.19 18.89
CA PRO A 599 25.61 -2.34 18.84
C PRO A 599 25.90 -3.78 18.44
N LEU A 600 26.49 -3.95 17.27
CA LEU A 600 27.05 -5.24 16.87
C LEU A 600 27.92 -5.69 18.07
N ALA A 601 27.83 -6.97 18.41
CA ALA A 601 28.59 -7.55 19.52
C ALA A 601 30.03 -7.00 19.54
N ASP A 602 30.59 -6.81 20.72
CA ASP A 602 31.90 -6.19 20.97
C ASP A 602 32.90 -6.42 19.82
N GLY A 603 33.20 -5.35 19.04
CA GLY A 603 34.06 -5.42 17.87
C GLY A 603 33.45 -4.89 16.57
N ALA A 604 32.22 -4.33 16.60
CA ALA A 604 31.59 -3.76 15.41
C ALA A 604 32.35 -2.54 14.86
N PRO A 605 32.38 -2.39 13.50
CA PRO A 605 33.01 -1.25 12.85
C PRO A 605 32.35 0.07 13.24
N ALA A 606 33.15 1.14 13.31
CA ALA A 606 32.71 2.45 13.74
C ALA A 606 31.85 3.20 12.72
N SER A 607 31.82 2.73 11.47
CA SER A 607 31.00 3.30 10.38
C SER A 607 30.59 2.22 9.38
N VAL A 608 29.56 2.49 8.56
CA VAL A 608 29.11 1.61 7.48
C VAL A 608 30.23 1.30 6.49
N VAL A 609 31.10 2.26 6.25
CA VAL A 609 32.27 2.10 5.35
C VAL A 609 33.26 1.07 5.91
N ASP A 610 33.36 0.94 7.23
CA ASP A 610 34.23 -0.02 7.91
C ASP A 610 33.58 -1.37 8.13
N ALA A 611 32.27 -1.51 7.90
CA ALA A 611 31.48 -2.75 8.02
C ALA A 611 31.71 -3.70 6.83
N LYS A 612 32.97 -4.05 6.58
CA LYS A 612 33.37 -4.89 5.44
C LYS A 612 33.08 -6.36 5.72
N PRO A 613 32.50 -7.10 4.75
CA PRO A 613 32.32 -8.54 4.91
C PRO A 613 33.68 -9.24 5.05
N PRO A 614 33.77 -10.36 5.79
CA PRO A 614 35.02 -11.06 5.99
C PRO A 614 35.57 -11.57 4.65
N VAL A 615 36.82 -11.26 4.35
CA VAL A 615 37.55 -11.78 3.17
C VAL A 615 37.76 -13.28 3.36
N ARG A 616 37.23 -14.09 2.45
CA ARG A 616 37.41 -15.55 2.49
C ARG A 616 38.78 -15.91 1.91
N GLU A 617 39.60 -16.63 2.68
CA GLU A 617 40.99 -16.98 2.35
C GLU A 617 41.18 -17.70 0.99
N ASN A 618 40.13 -18.25 0.39
CA ASN A 618 40.21 -19.01 -0.86
C ASN A 618 39.22 -18.57 -1.94
N ALA A 619 38.64 -17.38 -1.84
CA ALA A 619 37.75 -16.84 -2.86
C ALA A 619 38.44 -15.69 -3.59
N PRO A 620 39.07 -15.93 -4.73
CA PRO A 620 39.76 -14.87 -5.47
C PRO A 620 38.77 -13.83 -5.95
N GLN A 621 39.12 -12.55 -5.76
CA GLN A 621 38.48 -11.37 -6.33
C GLN A 621 36.98 -11.23 -6.03
N THR A 622 36.55 -11.52 -4.81
CA THR A 622 35.17 -11.30 -4.37
C THR A 622 34.98 -10.00 -3.60
N PHE A 623 36.07 -9.30 -3.24
CA PHE A 623 36.05 -8.09 -2.45
C PHE A 623 36.95 -7.01 -3.05
N PHE A 624 36.39 -5.84 -3.29
CA PHE A 624 37.03 -4.67 -3.89
C PHE A 624 36.92 -3.49 -2.94
N ASP A 625 37.99 -3.16 -2.24
CA ASP A 625 38.10 -2.05 -1.29
C ASP A 625 38.77 -0.84 -1.95
N PHE A 626 37.99 0.19 -2.26
CA PHE A 626 38.46 1.39 -2.92
C PHE A 626 39.23 2.37 -2.00
N ALA A 627 39.42 2.03 -0.72
CA ALA A 627 40.44 2.65 0.11
C ALA A 627 41.84 2.43 -0.48
N ASP A 628 42.04 1.32 -1.21
CA ASP A 628 43.17 1.15 -2.09
C ASP A 628 42.94 1.87 -3.45
N LYS A 629 43.43 3.09 -3.58
CA LYS A 629 43.24 3.90 -4.77
C LYS A 629 43.79 3.25 -6.06
N THR A 630 44.69 2.27 -5.95
CA THR A 630 45.23 1.56 -7.13
C THR A 630 44.17 0.66 -7.77
N LEU A 631 43.19 0.19 -7.00
CA LEU A 631 42.08 -0.60 -7.51
C LEU A 631 41.16 0.22 -8.43
N VAL A 632 40.96 1.49 -8.17
CA VAL A 632 40.10 2.34 -9.01
C VAL A 632 40.59 2.35 -10.46
N GLY A 633 41.91 2.42 -10.70
CA GLY A 633 42.49 2.41 -12.05
C GLY A 633 42.60 1.01 -12.68
N THR A 634 42.33 -0.07 -11.94
CA THR A 634 42.44 -1.45 -12.44
C THR A 634 41.11 -2.18 -12.53
N VAL A 635 40.16 -1.80 -11.71
CA VAL A 635 38.85 -2.43 -11.64
C VAL A 635 37.83 -1.72 -12.55
N PHE A 636 37.82 -0.38 -12.57
CA PHE A 636 36.93 0.37 -13.45
C PHE A 636 37.53 0.52 -14.84
N ASP A 637 36.81 0.11 -15.86
CA ASP A 637 37.22 0.18 -17.27
C ASP A 637 35.98 0.53 -18.16
N GLY A 638 36.22 1.28 -19.23
CA GLY A 638 35.21 1.55 -20.23
C GLY A 638 34.04 2.42 -19.76
N ALA A 639 34.31 3.59 -19.19
CA ALA A 639 33.26 4.56 -18.83
C ALA A 639 32.68 5.30 -20.03
N ASN A 640 31.36 5.53 -20.05
CA ASN A 640 30.67 6.39 -21.01
C ASN A 640 29.88 7.45 -20.23
N GLY A 641 30.00 8.72 -20.60
CA GLY A 641 29.26 9.82 -19.94
C GLY A 641 29.48 9.94 -18.43
N LEU A 642 30.53 9.28 -17.90
CA LEU A 642 30.81 9.17 -16.48
C LEU A 642 32.32 9.28 -16.22
N ALA A 643 32.73 10.12 -15.28
CA ALA A 643 34.09 10.21 -14.79
C ALA A 643 34.25 9.41 -13.50
N VAL A 644 35.34 8.64 -13.40
CA VAL A 644 35.73 7.91 -12.19
C VAL A 644 37.00 8.51 -11.63
N THR A 645 36.98 8.88 -10.35
CA THR A 645 38.13 9.41 -9.62
C THR A 645 38.37 8.65 -8.33
N ALA A 646 39.65 8.47 -7.97
CA ALA A 646 40.07 7.85 -6.71
C ALA A 646 40.17 8.91 -5.61
N GLU A 647 39.30 8.84 -4.63
CA GLU A 647 39.26 9.73 -3.47
C GLU A 647 39.84 9.05 -2.22
N ASP A 648 39.84 9.73 -1.07
CA ASP A 648 40.28 9.12 0.18
C ASP A 648 39.22 8.20 0.72
N GLY A 649 39.42 6.90 0.52
CA GLY A 649 38.52 5.83 1.02
C GLY A 649 37.45 5.37 0.05
N TYR A 650 37.31 5.94 -1.16
CA TYR A 650 36.27 5.54 -2.10
C TYR A 650 36.59 5.90 -3.57
N ALA A 651 35.87 5.30 -4.49
CA ALA A 651 35.80 5.70 -5.89
C ALA A 651 34.60 6.65 -6.09
N ALA A 652 34.84 7.84 -6.64
CA ALA A 652 33.80 8.79 -6.99
C ALA A 652 33.42 8.66 -8.46
N LEU A 653 32.15 8.33 -8.73
CA LEU A 653 31.55 8.25 -10.05
C LEU A 653 30.70 9.49 -10.28
N ARG A 654 31.02 10.32 -11.27
CA ARG A 654 30.29 11.57 -11.56
C ARG A 654 29.85 11.62 -13.01
N ILE A 655 28.58 11.94 -13.23
CA ILE A 655 27.98 12.05 -14.56
C ILE A 655 28.52 13.29 -15.24
N THR A 656 29.11 13.11 -16.40
CA THR A 656 29.69 14.18 -17.25
C THR A 656 28.86 14.42 -18.50
N ASP A 657 28.13 13.41 -18.96
CA ASP A 657 27.14 13.48 -20.04
C ASP A 657 25.94 12.61 -19.65
N ASN A 658 24.73 13.12 -19.88
CA ASN A 658 23.50 12.44 -19.51
C ASN A 658 22.99 11.41 -20.54
N TYR A 659 23.75 11.16 -21.59
CA TYR A 659 23.43 10.14 -22.58
C TYR A 659 24.07 8.80 -22.19
N ASP A 660 23.27 7.89 -21.65
CA ASP A 660 23.65 6.52 -21.25
C ASP A 660 24.94 6.48 -20.38
N PRO A 661 24.96 7.15 -19.19
CA PRO A 661 26.13 7.17 -18.32
C PRO A 661 26.34 5.83 -17.63
N TYR A 662 27.50 5.20 -17.85
CA TYR A 662 27.88 3.95 -17.22
C TYR A 662 29.37 3.79 -17.01
N VAL A 663 29.75 2.83 -16.21
CA VAL A 663 31.10 2.32 -16.10
C VAL A 663 31.11 0.80 -15.99
N SER A 664 32.10 0.16 -16.61
CA SER A 664 32.34 -1.28 -16.51
C SER A 664 33.33 -1.61 -15.42
N LEU A 665 33.11 -2.71 -14.70
CA LEU A 665 34.08 -3.30 -13.78
C LEU A 665 34.62 -4.59 -14.37
N VAL A 666 35.93 -4.76 -14.29
CA VAL A 666 36.62 -6.01 -14.61
C VAL A 666 36.77 -6.82 -13.33
N LEU A 667 36.05 -7.93 -13.25
CA LEU A 667 35.91 -8.71 -12.01
C LEU A 667 36.75 -10.00 -12.01
N GLY A 668 37.45 -10.28 -13.12
CA GLY A 668 38.44 -11.33 -13.21
C GLY A 668 37.89 -12.74 -12.97
N GLU A 669 38.18 -13.30 -11.81
CA GLU A 669 37.91 -14.70 -11.47
C GLU A 669 36.70 -14.87 -10.50
N THR A 670 35.86 -13.84 -10.33
CA THR A 670 34.68 -13.92 -9.44
C THR A 670 33.78 -15.06 -9.88
N ASP A 671 33.50 -15.99 -8.96
CA ASP A 671 32.66 -17.16 -9.19
C ASP A 671 31.17 -16.79 -8.94
N ALA A 672 30.38 -16.69 -10.02
CA ALA A 672 28.97 -16.35 -9.98
C ALA A 672 28.09 -17.51 -9.46
N ASP A 673 28.55 -18.76 -9.49
CA ASP A 673 27.82 -19.88 -8.92
C ASP A 673 27.88 -19.90 -7.39
N ALA A 674 29.05 -19.55 -6.87
CA ALA A 674 29.28 -19.50 -5.42
C ALA A 674 28.78 -18.20 -4.77
N ASN A 675 28.72 -17.10 -5.52
CA ASN A 675 28.43 -15.75 -5.00
C ASN A 675 27.25 -15.14 -5.76
N LYS A 676 26.05 -15.43 -5.31
CA LYS A 676 24.78 -15.00 -5.92
C LYS A 676 24.32 -13.62 -5.47
N GLN A 677 25.03 -12.98 -4.56
CA GLN A 677 24.68 -11.66 -4.05
C GLN A 677 25.87 -10.70 -4.15
N MET A 678 25.56 -9.43 -4.38
CA MET A 678 26.53 -8.34 -4.35
C MET A 678 26.12 -7.34 -3.27
N LEU A 679 27.03 -7.04 -2.38
CA LEU A 679 26.95 -5.91 -1.48
C LEU A 679 27.72 -4.74 -2.07
N ILE A 680 27.14 -3.55 -2.05
CA ILE A 680 27.79 -2.31 -2.47
C ILE A 680 27.64 -1.28 -1.36
N CYS A 681 28.77 -0.80 -0.82
CA CYS A 681 28.80 0.33 0.09
C CYS A 681 28.94 1.62 -0.71
N TYR A 682 27.93 2.45 -0.66
CA TYR A 682 27.80 3.62 -1.54
C TYR A 682 27.26 4.85 -0.80
N ARG A 683 27.47 6.01 -1.42
CA ARG A 683 26.79 7.26 -1.08
C ARG A 683 26.27 7.89 -2.37
N ASN A 684 24.97 8.16 -2.42
CA ASN A 684 24.28 8.69 -3.60
C ASN A 684 24.17 10.21 -3.53
N HIS A 685 24.58 10.91 -4.58
CA HIS A 685 24.54 12.36 -4.70
C HIS A 685 23.42 12.88 -5.60
N GLY A 686 22.58 11.98 -6.13
CA GLY A 686 21.46 12.32 -7.00
C GLY A 686 20.11 12.02 -6.36
N GLU A 687 19.05 12.42 -7.04
CA GLU A 687 17.66 12.23 -6.59
C GLU A 687 17.08 10.87 -6.99
N SER A 688 17.76 10.08 -7.82
CA SER A 688 17.28 8.78 -8.28
C SER A 688 17.76 7.64 -7.40
N SER A 689 16.86 6.72 -7.10
CA SER A 689 17.14 5.49 -6.36
C SER A 689 17.52 4.30 -7.26
N ARG A 690 17.51 4.41 -8.59
CA ARG A 690 17.71 3.27 -9.49
C ARG A 690 19.17 3.04 -9.77
N LEU A 691 19.59 1.78 -9.72
CA LEU A 691 20.91 1.29 -10.08
C LEU A 691 20.78 0.12 -11.06
N GLY A 692 21.19 0.29 -12.30
CA GLY A 692 21.24 -0.79 -13.29
C GLY A 692 22.56 -1.54 -13.22
N LEU A 693 22.51 -2.86 -13.22
CA LEU A 693 23.67 -3.74 -13.20
C LEU A 693 23.57 -4.73 -14.35
N TYR A 694 24.28 -4.46 -15.44
CA TYR A 694 24.42 -5.38 -16.57
C TYR A 694 25.64 -6.26 -16.36
N TYR A 695 25.51 -7.57 -16.55
CA TYR A 695 26.60 -8.52 -16.30
C TYR A 695 26.92 -9.38 -17.51
N CYS A 696 28.17 -9.79 -17.61
CA CYS A 696 28.65 -10.82 -18.52
C CYS A 696 29.25 -11.94 -17.70
N ALA A 697 28.57 -13.10 -17.65
CA ALA A 697 28.95 -14.28 -16.89
C ALA A 697 28.89 -15.54 -17.76
N GLY A 698 29.41 -16.64 -17.28
CA GLY A 698 29.33 -17.95 -17.94
C GLY A 698 29.90 -17.92 -19.37
N ASP A 699 29.04 -18.15 -20.35
CA ASP A 699 29.39 -18.22 -21.78
C ASP A 699 29.45 -16.86 -22.46
N ASP A 700 29.02 -15.77 -21.82
CA ASP A 700 29.06 -14.42 -22.40
C ASP A 700 30.49 -13.98 -22.72
N GLU A 701 30.64 -13.21 -23.78
CA GLU A 701 31.89 -12.46 -24.00
C GLU A 701 31.93 -11.24 -23.07
N ALA A 702 33.12 -10.91 -22.54
CA ALA A 702 33.30 -9.71 -21.72
C ALA A 702 32.81 -8.46 -22.49
N TYR A 703 32.09 -7.55 -21.80
CA TYR A 703 31.52 -6.32 -22.36
C TYR A 703 30.34 -6.54 -23.38
N ALA A 704 29.89 -7.76 -23.58
CA ALA A 704 28.76 -8.06 -24.46
C ALA A 704 27.41 -7.89 -23.72
N TYR A 705 27.18 -6.74 -23.10
CA TYR A 705 26.01 -6.46 -22.28
C TYR A 705 24.70 -6.51 -23.08
N THR A 706 23.70 -7.16 -22.53
CA THR A 706 22.35 -7.29 -23.09
C THR A 706 21.28 -6.96 -22.06
N ALA A 707 20.12 -6.51 -22.51
CA ALA A 707 18.99 -6.27 -21.61
C ALA A 707 18.45 -7.55 -20.95
N ALA A 708 18.79 -8.74 -21.47
CA ALA A 708 18.46 -10.01 -20.85
C ALA A 708 19.29 -10.29 -19.59
N HIS A 709 20.48 -9.70 -19.48
CA HIS A 709 21.39 -9.87 -18.36
C HIS A 709 21.51 -8.55 -17.56
N LEU A 710 20.37 -8.08 -17.07
CA LEU A 710 20.20 -6.89 -16.25
C LEU A 710 19.56 -7.24 -14.92
N THR A 711 20.15 -6.79 -13.83
CA THR A 711 19.53 -6.79 -12.50
C THR A 711 19.46 -5.37 -11.96
N MET A 712 18.39 -5.03 -11.27
CA MET A 712 18.21 -3.69 -10.70
C MET A 712 18.51 -3.69 -9.21
N GLY A 713 19.27 -2.68 -8.77
CA GLY A 713 19.46 -2.34 -7.38
C GLY A 713 18.68 -1.08 -6.99
N ALA A 714 18.53 -0.85 -5.70
CA ALA A 714 17.95 0.36 -5.15
C ALA A 714 18.98 1.12 -4.30
N LEU A 715 19.03 2.46 -4.47
CA LEU A 715 19.91 3.36 -3.74
C LEU A 715 19.09 4.29 -2.85
N ALA A 716 19.52 4.51 -1.60
CA ALA A 716 19.05 5.63 -0.80
C ALA A 716 19.45 6.97 -1.43
N THR A 717 18.67 8.03 -1.22
CA THR A 717 18.87 9.35 -1.86
C THR A 717 19.11 10.48 -0.84
N ASP A 718 19.52 10.13 0.37
CA ASP A 718 19.76 11.06 1.48
C ASP A 718 21.18 11.66 1.53
N GLY A 719 22.07 11.21 0.66
CA GLY A 719 23.46 11.64 0.62
C GLY A 719 24.37 11.03 1.68
N GLU A 720 23.88 10.04 2.43
CA GLU A 720 24.65 9.33 3.45
C GLU A 720 25.20 8.00 2.93
N TRP A 721 26.10 7.38 3.70
CA TRP A 721 26.68 6.09 3.35
C TRP A 721 25.75 4.94 3.71
N HIS A 722 25.47 4.06 2.72
CA HIS A 722 24.64 2.89 2.86
C HIS A 722 25.31 1.64 2.29
N VAL A 723 24.80 0.48 2.67
CA VAL A 723 25.09 -0.79 1.98
C VAL A 723 23.83 -1.28 1.31
N ALA A 724 23.86 -1.47 0.01
CA ALA A 724 22.78 -2.11 -0.73
C ALA A 724 23.13 -3.58 -1.03
N LEU A 725 22.13 -4.43 -0.97
CA LEU A 725 22.19 -5.82 -1.42
C LEU A 725 21.52 -5.93 -2.80
N VAL A 726 22.24 -6.52 -3.76
CA VAL A 726 21.66 -6.91 -5.04
C VAL A 726 21.74 -8.43 -5.18
N ASP A 727 20.61 -9.06 -5.41
CA ASP A 727 20.49 -10.52 -5.51
C ASP A 727 20.39 -10.96 -6.98
N PHE A 728 21.32 -11.81 -7.41
CA PHE A 728 21.38 -12.41 -8.73
C PHE A 728 20.88 -13.87 -8.75
N SER A 729 20.31 -14.37 -7.66
CA SER A 729 19.90 -15.80 -7.57
C SER A 729 18.86 -16.19 -8.62
N ALA A 730 18.01 -15.26 -9.03
CA ALA A 730 17.00 -15.43 -10.07
C ALA A 730 17.40 -14.84 -11.42
N ALA A 731 18.62 -14.33 -11.56
CA ALA A 731 19.06 -13.65 -12.76
C ALA A 731 19.47 -14.65 -13.85
N ASP A 732 18.88 -14.52 -15.04
CA ASP A 732 19.20 -15.40 -16.19
C ASP A 732 20.64 -15.23 -16.63
N GLY A 733 21.35 -16.34 -16.85
CA GLY A 733 22.74 -16.32 -17.32
C GLY A 733 23.80 -15.96 -16.26
N PHE A 734 23.40 -15.71 -14.99
CA PHE A 734 24.35 -15.42 -13.92
C PHE A 734 24.92 -16.72 -13.33
N PHE A 735 25.92 -17.29 -14.00
CA PHE A 735 26.60 -18.53 -13.59
C PHE A 735 28.07 -18.54 -14.05
N GLY A 736 28.84 -19.50 -13.55
CA GLY A 736 30.26 -19.67 -13.90
C GLY A 736 31.12 -18.49 -13.43
N LYS A 737 31.93 -17.93 -14.30
CA LYS A 737 32.79 -16.78 -13.99
C LYS A 737 32.10 -15.47 -14.39
N LEU A 738 32.01 -14.53 -13.46
CA LEU A 738 31.57 -13.15 -13.73
C LEU A 738 32.77 -12.36 -14.31
N LYS A 739 32.71 -12.08 -15.60
CA LYS A 739 33.82 -11.46 -16.35
C LYS A 739 33.83 -9.93 -16.21
N THR A 740 32.67 -9.33 -16.47
CA THR A 740 32.48 -7.88 -16.36
C THR A 740 31.10 -7.56 -15.79
N LEU A 741 31.03 -6.45 -15.06
CA LEU A 741 29.80 -5.85 -14.56
C LEU A 741 29.76 -4.40 -15.00
N ARG A 742 28.66 -3.96 -15.65
CA ARG A 742 28.42 -2.57 -15.99
C ARG A 742 27.50 -1.99 -14.91
N ILE A 743 27.88 -0.87 -14.35
CA ILE A 743 27.12 -0.07 -13.41
C ILE A 743 26.55 1.14 -14.14
N ASP A 744 25.22 1.24 -14.19
CA ASP A 744 24.48 2.38 -14.70
C ASP A 744 23.84 3.12 -13.53
N PRO A 745 24.47 4.19 -13.00
CA PRO A 745 23.80 5.04 -12.02
C PRO A 745 22.56 5.65 -12.65
N TYR A 746 21.42 5.50 -11.97
CA TYR A 746 20.14 6.07 -12.40
C TYR A 746 19.57 5.48 -13.71
N ASP A 747 19.78 4.19 -13.96
CA ASP A 747 19.31 3.49 -15.16
C ASP A 747 17.86 3.81 -15.52
N GLY A 748 17.62 4.09 -16.82
CA GLY A 748 16.30 4.40 -17.35
C GLY A 748 15.70 5.75 -16.91
N LEU A 749 16.44 6.60 -16.19
CA LEU A 749 16.04 7.94 -15.77
C LEU A 749 16.97 9.00 -16.40
N GLN A 750 16.46 10.24 -16.49
CA GLN A 750 17.33 11.34 -16.95
C GLN A 750 18.36 11.65 -15.85
N ALA A 751 19.59 11.22 -16.10
CA ALA A 751 20.72 11.55 -15.28
C ALA A 751 21.05 13.05 -15.41
N LYS A 752 21.40 13.71 -14.32
CA LYS A 752 21.85 15.11 -14.34
C LYS A 752 23.37 15.15 -14.32
N VAL A 753 23.97 16.00 -15.16
CA VAL A 753 25.42 16.23 -15.11
C VAL A 753 25.81 16.78 -13.74
N GLY A 754 26.78 16.15 -13.10
CA GLY A 754 27.24 16.44 -11.75
C GLY A 754 26.69 15.51 -10.67
N ASP A 755 25.55 14.83 -10.90
CA ASP A 755 25.08 13.75 -10.03
C ASP A 755 26.03 12.55 -10.11
N GLY A 756 25.87 11.59 -9.22
CA GLY A 756 26.63 10.36 -9.24
C GLY A 756 26.64 9.65 -7.90
N ILE A 757 27.43 8.60 -7.81
CA ILE A 757 27.59 7.81 -6.60
C ILE A 757 29.06 7.73 -6.18
N ASP A 758 29.29 7.69 -4.88
CA ASP A 758 30.59 7.27 -4.31
C ASP A 758 30.47 5.80 -3.94
N ILE A 759 31.52 5.01 -4.14
CA ILE A 759 31.58 3.60 -3.78
C ILE A 759 32.80 3.37 -2.90
N ALA A 760 32.57 2.97 -1.65
CA ALA A 760 33.68 2.66 -0.74
C ALA A 760 34.23 1.24 -0.98
N TRP A 761 33.34 0.27 -1.15
CA TRP A 761 33.70 -1.10 -1.46
C TRP A 761 32.56 -1.87 -2.13
N ILE A 762 32.92 -2.95 -2.83
CA ILE A 762 31.98 -3.93 -3.42
C ILE A 762 32.40 -5.33 -2.94
N ALA A 763 31.45 -6.16 -2.57
CA ALA A 763 31.68 -7.56 -2.21
C ALA A 763 30.68 -8.48 -2.91
N PHE A 764 31.17 -9.58 -3.48
CA PHE A 764 30.34 -10.68 -3.95
C PHE A 764 30.32 -11.78 -2.89
N VAL A 765 29.12 -12.17 -2.46
CA VAL A 765 28.92 -13.09 -1.34
C VAL A 765 27.94 -14.20 -1.70
N PRO A 766 28.02 -15.37 -1.05
CA PRO A 766 26.97 -16.38 -1.18
C PRO A 766 25.61 -15.83 -0.71
N ALA A 767 24.53 -16.38 -1.29
CA ALA A 767 23.17 -16.11 -0.80
C ALA A 767 22.95 -16.86 0.52
N ASP A 768 23.35 -16.25 1.63
CA ASP A 768 23.15 -16.75 2.98
C ASP A 768 22.68 -15.62 3.90
N ASP A 769 22.19 -15.96 5.11
CA ASP A 769 21.64 -14.99 6.05
C ASP A 769 22.67 -13.94 6.53
N THR A 770 23.97 -14.22 6.38
CA THR A 770 25.03 -13.30 6.81
C THR A 770 25.18 -12.09 5.89
N ALA A 771 24.73 -12.18 4.64
CA ALA A 771 24.75 -11.02 3.72
C ALA A 771 23.78 -9.92 4.15
N LEU A 772 22.69 -10.27 4.82
CA LEU A 772 21.70 -9.32 5.31
C LEU A 772 22.21 -8.46 6.49
N ASP A 773 23.21 -8.93 7.21
CA ASP A 773 23.80 -8.21 8.36
C ASP A 773 24.48 -6.88 7.95
N TYR A 774 24.76 -6.68 6.67
CA TYR A 774 25.41 -5.49 6.13
C TYR A 774 24.44 -4.56 5.39
N VAL A 775 23.21 -4.95 5.16
CA VAL A 775 22.21 -4.13 4.47
C VAL A 775 21.59 -3.15 5.47
N GLN A 776 21.55 -1.88 5.12
CA GLN A 776 20.93 -0.81 5.90
C GLN A 776 19.73 -0.22 5.19
#